data_78a0ce9575a4c09b114691680ef9ba63
#
_entry.id   78a0ce9575a4c09b114691680ef9ba63
#
_cell.length_a   1.000
_cell.length_b   1.000
_cell.length_c   1.000
_cell.angle_alpha   90.00
_cell.angle_beta   90.00
_cell.angle_gamma   90.00
#
_symmetry.space_group_name_H-M   'P 1'
#
loop_
_entity.id
_entity.type
_entity.pdbx_description
1 polymer ?
#
loop_
_entity_poly.entity_id
_entity_poly.type
_entity_poly.pdbx_seq_one_letter_code
_entity_poly.pdbx_strand_id
1 'polypeptide(L)'
;MNAPAPPTLTVRHDALERTFAAGHDVVVGRDLRADMRITHPLISRDHLLLRFDQGRWLAIDNGSLNGTFVNGRRVPVVDIHDGQSINIGNPDGPKLTFEVGRHQGMAGRPPQTESRGIPVAAQAGAPAGQAWSAAPASGQPGPPVAAPPAPPGPPPNWGAPPARRPPPGPPPPAGQPVYPPAAGGRPPAYPASAPPPPPNFHPHSPMPGMGSAGASQAAPQTQMSPSTAKPPEMGNLATKMFQALIPSRSSPALEQAAGALTIGRSTDNDIIIQDVLASRHHAFLTTTPLGTEIRDAHSVNGTFVNGVRVGSALLTEGDVVTIGNVDLVFTRDTLIRRTEAATRTGGLEVNSVGFEVEGGKQLLDHISLTARPGTLTAIIGGSGAGKTTLSRLIAGYTSPTSGSVTFEGHNIHTEYASMRSRIGMVPQDDVVHRQLTVNQALGYAAELRLPPDTSKADRQQVVAQVLEELELTKHGDTRVDKLSGGQRKRASVALELLTGPSLLILDEPTSGLDPALDRQVMMMLRQLADAGRVVLVVTHSVAYLDVCDQILLLAPGGKTAFLGPTTQIGAAMGTTNWADIFAKVGADPDEANRRFLAENRPPPATPSESRPADLGEPVHTNVLRQLSTVARRQIRLVISDRGYTVFLALLPFLIGILTLTVRGKTGYGMGDPLSNSPNQPDQILVMLTVGAVFMGTALTIRDLVGERPIFKREQAVGLSTVAYLAAKIAVFSTFAIVQAGVATAISVGGWGQPISGALVLGNVSLELFVDVALTCVASALLGMALSAIAKSQDQIMPFLVIAIMSQLVFCGGLIWVTGRAVLDQLSWVTPARWGYAAAASTIDTHRLVVGPTDPKDQHFDHKASAWLFDVGM
;
A
#
# COMPACT_ATOMS: atom_id res chain seq x y z
N MET A 1 31.33 -24.12 51.28
CA MET A 1 30.35 -25.15 50.89
C MET A 1 29.57 -24.58 49.76
N ASN A 2 29.81 -25.08 48.54
CA ASN A 2 29.05 -24.59 47.35
C ASN A 2 27.62 -25.11 47.49
N ALA A 3 26.65 -24.20 47.41
CA ALA A 3 25.23 -24.53 47.36
C ALA A 3 24.97 -25.50 46.17
N PRO A 4 24.16 -26.55 46.33
CA PRO A 4 23.83 -27.45 45.22
C PRO A 4 23.15 -26.67 44.08
N ALA A 5 23.50 -26.99 42.82
CA ALA A 5 22.90 -26.38 41.67
C ALA A 5 21.36 -26.58 41.69
N PRO A 6 20.57 -25.55 41.35
CA PRO A 6 19.11 -25.63 41.35
C PRO A 6 18.62 -26.69 40.35
N PRO A 7 17.53 -27.42 40.68
CA PRO A 7 17.00 -28.47 39.81
C PRO A 7 16.41 -27.92 38.50
N THR A 8 16.60 -28.61 37.38
CA THR A 8 15.95 -28.29 36.10
C THR A 8 14.51 -28.76 36.12
N LEU A 9 13.65 -28.05 35.39
CA LEU A 9 12.24 -28.41 35.20
C LEU A 9 12.00 -28.87 33.77
N THR A 10 11.57 -30.09 33.60
CA THR A 10 11.10 -30.61 32.30
C THR A 10 9.58 -30.58 32.26
N VAL A 11 9.02 -29.91 31.25
CA VAL A 11 7.57 -29.76 31.02
C VAL A 11 7.19 -30.54 29.79
N ARG A 12 6.20 -31.43 29.90
CA ARG A 12 5.67 -32.26 28.82
C ARG A 12 4.21 -31.91 28.51
N HIS A 13 3.90 -31.78 27.24
CA HIS A 13 2.55 -31.69 26.73
C HIS A 13 2.45 -32.42 25.40
N ASP A 14 1.67 -33.48 25.33
CA ASP A 14 1.58 -34.41 24.20
C ASP A 14 2.97 -34.87 23.71
N ALA A 15 3.32 -34.56 22.46
CA ALA A 15 4.65 -34.87 21.89
C ALA A 15 5.68 -33.74 22.13
N LEU A 16 5.33 -32.65 22.81
CA LEU A 16 6.20 -31.52 23.08
C LEU A 16 6.84 -31.68 24.47
N GLU A 17 8.15 -31.71 24.52
CA GLU A 17 8.93 -31.76 25.76
C GLU A 17 9.96 -30.62 25.75
N ARG A 18 10.04 -29.85 26.84
CA ARG A 18 11.04 -28.81 27.05
C ARG A 18 11.60 -28.82 28.45
N THR A 19 12.92 -28.61 28.57
CA THR A 19 13.63 -28.53 29.85
C THR A 19 14.13 -27.13 30.08
N PHE A 20 13.86 -26.60 31.26
CA PHE A 20 14.19 -25.25 31.67
C PHE A 20 15.15 -25.25 32.87
N ALA A 21 16.13 -24.35 32.91
CA ALA A 21 17.00 -24.10 34.03
C ALA A 21 16.43 -23.02 34.93
N ALA A 22 16.69 -23.12 36.23
CA ALA A 22 16.35 -22.04 37.17
C ALA A 22 17.18 -20.78 36.87
N GLY A 23 16.57 -19.60 36.99
CA GLY A 23 17.26 -18.30 36.81
C GLY A 23 16.47 -17.26 36.04
N HIS A 24 15.42 -17.64 35.32
CA HIS A 24 14.47 -16.73 34.69
C HIS A 24 13.06 -17.30 34.73
N ASP A 25 12.06 -16.45 34.64
CA ASP A 25 10.67 -16.85 34.55
C ASP A 25 10.37 -17.46 33.18
N VAL A 26 9.71 -18.63 33.15
CA VAL A 26 9.37 -19.36 31.94
C VAL A 26 7.88 -19.17 31.66
N VAL A 27 7.54 -18.64 30.49
CA VAL A 27 6.15 -18.40 30.06
C VAL A 27 5.63 -19.59 29.26
N VAL A 28 4.50 -20.15 29.72
CA VAL A 28 3.74 -21.16 28.96
C VAL A 28 2.44 -20.55 28.50
N GLY A 29 2.18 -20.57 27.19
CA GLY A 29 1.00 -19.93 26.66
C GLY A 29 0.80 -20.17 25.16
N ARG A 30 -0.19 -19.50 24.58
CA ARG A 30 -0.49 -19.59 23.16
C ARG A 30 0.36 -18.63 22.33
N ASP A 31 0.98 -17.62 22.93
CA ASP A 31 1.78 -16.63 22.25
C ASP A 31 2.99 -17.26 21.54
N LEU A 32 3.40 -16.66 20.41
CA LEU A 32 4.61 -17.04 19.69
C LEU A 32 5.89 -16.82 20.51
N ARG A 33 5.83 -15.93 21.49
CA ARG A 33 6.94 -15.59 22.39
C ARG A 33 6.99 -16.42 23.66
N ALA A 34 5.97 -17.26 23.89
CA ALA A 34 5.98 -18.15 25.06
C ALA A 34 7.14 -19.14 24.94
N ASP A 35 7.89 -19.32 26.03
CA ASP A 35 9.01 -20.28 26.10
C ASP A 35 8.52 -21.70 25.79
N MET A 36 7.28 -22.00 26.15
CA MET A 36 6.58 -23.24 25.76
C MET A 36 5.24 -22.86 25.15
N ARG A 37 5.15 -22.96 23.82
CA ARG A 37 3.93 -22.62 23.09
C ARG A 37 2.97 -23.80 23.01
N ILE A 38 1.71 -23.58 23.42
CA ILE A 38 0.62 -24.56 23.33
C ILE A 38 -0.51 -23.96 22.49
N THR A 39 -0.70 -24.49 21.28
CA THR A 39 -1.66 -23.97 20.29
C THR A 39 -3.06 -24.54 20.58
N HIS A 40 -3.71 -24.07 21.64
CA HIS A 40 -5.06 -24.47 21.99
C HIS A 40 -5.95 -23.25 22.24
N PRO A 41 -7.21 -23.19 21.74
CA PRO A 41 -8.05 -22.01 21.80
C PRO A 41 -8.41 -21.54 23.21
N LEU A 42 -8.42 -22.44 24.19
CA LEU A 42 -8.74 -22.12 25.59
C LEU A 42 -7.53 -21.60 26.39
N ILE A 43 -6.32 -21.56 25.80
CA ILE A 43 -5.12 -21.11 26.49
C ILE A 43 -4.89 -19.63 26.19
N SER A 44 -4.70 -18.83 27.22
CA SER A 44 -4.31 -17.41 27.13
C SER A 44 -2.91 -17.26 26.51
N ARG A 45 -2.58 -16.05 26.03
CA ARG A 45 -1.27 -15.75 25.40
C ARG A 45 -0.14 -16.16 26.33
N ASP A 46 -0.12 -15.61 27.53
CA ASP A 46 0.80 -15.87 28.62
C ASP A 46 -0.04 -16.49 29.74
N HIS A 47 -0.32 -17.79 29.61
CA HIS A 47 -1.30 -18.44 30.48
C HIS A 47 -0.72 -18.76 31.85
N LEU A 48 0.51 -19.28 31.88
CA LEU A 48 1.17 -19.78 33.07
C LEU A 48 2.60 -19.29 33.10
N LEU A 49 3.04 -18.88 34.28
CA LEU A 49 4.41 -18.50 34.57
C LEU A 49 5.04 -19.58 35.46
N LEU A 50 6.15 -20.18 35.01
CA LEU A 50 6.92 -21.12 35.80
C LEU A 50 8.11 -20.37 36.38
N ARG A 51 8.18 -20.29 37.72
CA ARG A 51 9.21 -19.56 38.44
C ARG A 51 9.89 -20.48 39.46
N PHE A 52 11.21 -20.42 39.51
CA PHE A 52 11.98 -21.04 40.57
C PHE A 52 12.20 -20.06 41.72
N ASP A 53 11.58 -20.31 42.88
CA ASP A 53 11.65 -19.45 44.04
C ASP A 53 11.85 -20.29 45.33
N GLN A 54 12.68 -19.80 46.20
CA GLN A 54 12.99 -20.42 47.52
C GLN A 54 13.26 -21.94 47.42
N GLY A 55 13.95 -22.38 46.38
CA GLY A 55 14.36 -23.80 46.24
C GLY A 55 13.32 -24.72 45.59
N ARG A 56 12.20 -24.20 45.11
CA ARG A 56 11.13 -24.95 44.46
C ARG A 56 10.61 -24.28 43.22
N TRP A 57 10.05 -25.05 42.30
CA TRP A 57 9.38 -24.54 41.13
C TRP A 57 7.92 -24.26 41.44
N LEU A 58 7.43 -23.09 41.00
CA LEU A 58 6.05 -22.65 41.14
C LEU A 58 5.44 -22.48 39.73
N ALA A 59 4.22 -22.98 39.55
CA ALA A 59 3.39 -22.65 38.40
C ALA A 59 2.34 -21.60 38.82
N ILE A 60 2.43 -20.44 38.30
CA ILE A 60 1.61 -19.25 38.64
C ILE A 60 0.68 -18.97 37.47
N ASP A 61 -0.64 -18.96 37.69
CA ASP A 61 -1.63 -18.52 36.69
C ASP A 61 -1.41 -17.02 36.45
N ASN A 62 -1.02 -16.66 35.24
CA ASN A 62 -0.67 -15.30 34.86
C ASN A 62 -1.91 -14.48 34.46
N GLY A 63 -2.97 -14.53 35.28
CA GLY A 63 -4.24 -13.84 34.97
C GLY A 63 -4.97 -14.46 33.78
N SER A 64 -4.86 -15.78 33.59
CA SER A 64 -5.47 -16.44 32.44
C SER A 64 -6.99 -16.33 32.46
N LEU A 65 -7.58 -16.17 31.27
CA LEU A 65 -9.04 -16.05 31.13
C LEU A 65 -9.78 -17.28 31.65
N ASN A 66 -9.30 -18.46 31.29
CA ASN A 66 -9.97 -19.74 31.55
C ASN A 66 -9.40 -20.47 32.78
N GLY A 67 -8.26 -20.10 33.30
CA GLY A 67 -7.68 -20.62 34.53
C GLY A 67 -6.78 -21.84 34.40
N THR A 68 -6.05 -22.10 35.50
CA THR A 68 -5.18 -23.28 35.69
C THR A 68 -5.85 -24.21 36.72
N PHE A 69 -5.84 -25.51 36.45
CA PHE A 69 -6.56 -26.48 37.24
C PHE A 69 -5.66 -27.60 37.73
N VAL A 70 -5.86 -27.97 39.01
CA VAL A 70 -5.26 -29.15 39.63
C VAL A 70 -6.39 -30.05 40.17
N ASN A 71 -6.47 -31.28 39.69
CA ASN A 71 -7.53 -32.22 40.08
C ASN A 71 -8.94 -31.59 39.92
N GLY A 72 -9.18 -30.87 38.82
CA GLY A 72 -10.47 -30.27 38.50
C GLY A 72 -10.78 -28.98 39.25
N ARG A 73 -9.94 -28.50 40.17
CA ARG A 73 -10.12 -27.23 40.91
C ARG A 73 -9.23 -26.17 40.37
N ARG A 74 -9.78 -24.95 40.15
CA ARG A 74 -9.03 -23.77 39.70
C ARG A 74 -8.11 -23.29 40.81
N VAL A 75 -6.83 -23.09 40.50
CA VAL A 75 -5.79 -22.65 41.45
C VAL A 75 -4.94 -21.53 40.81
N PRO A 76 -4.62 -20.46 41.56
CA PRO A 76 -3.82 -19.34 41.04
C PRO A 76 -2.32 -19.65 41.07
N VAL A 77 -1.86 -20.51 42.03
CA VAL A 77 -0.45 -20.89 42.19
C VAL A 77 -0.38 -22.34 42.58
N VAL A 78 0.55 -23.06 41.99
CA VAL A 78 0.78 -24.50 42.23
C VAL A 78 2.26 -24.67 42.52
N ASP A 79 2.55 -25.39 43.63
CA ASP A 79 3.91 -25.86 43.94
C ASP A 79 4.18 -27.12 43.07
N ILE A 80 5.18 -27.07 42.22
CA ILE A 80 5.48 -28.14 41.23
C ILE A 80 6.30 -29.22 41.89
N HIS A 81 5.75 -30.43 41.92
CA HIS A 81 6.40 -31.67 42.37
C HIS A 81 6.72 -32.58 41.20
N ASP A 82 7.71 -33.45 41.35
CA ASP A 82 8.08 -34.42 40.36
C ASP A 82 6.91 -35.36 39.98
N GLY A 83 6.62 -35.54 38.71
CA GLY A 83 5.50 -36.31 38.21
C GLY A 83 4.14 -35.61 38.29
N GLN A 84 4.05 -34.38 38.79
CA GLN A 84 2.79 -33.68 38.93
C GLN A 84 2.23 -33.24 37.57
N SER A 85 0.89 -33.19 37.45
CA SER A 85 0.19 -32.73 36.27
C SER A 85 -0.81 -31.64 36.60
N ILE A 86 -0.91 -30.65 35.72
CA ILE A 86 -1.92 -29.60 35.76
C ILE A 86 -2.66 -29.51 34.43
N ASN A 87 -3.90 -29.05 34.44
CA ASN A 87 -4.65 -28.78 33.25
C ASN A 87 -4.78 -27.24 33.10
N ILE A 88 -4.65 -26.74 31.88
CA ILE A 88 -4.75 -25.30 31.57
C ILE A 88 -5.89 -25.04 30.62
N GLY A 89 -6.65 -23.94 30.86
CA GLY A 89 -7.76 -23.52 30.03
C GLY A 89 -9.12 -24.10 30.43
N ASN A 90 -9.21 -25.34 30.93
CA ASN A 90 -10.39 -25.90 31.58
C ASN A 90 -9.98 -27.14 32.38
N PRO A 91 -10.86 -27.74 33.24
CA PRO A 91 -10.53 -28.95 34.01
C PRO A 91 -10.10 -30.15 33.16
N ASP A 92 -10.62 -30.28 31.93
CA ASP A 92 -10.29 -31.33 30.97
C ASP A 92 -9.42 -30.79 29.80
N GLY A 93 -8.81 -29.62 29.97
CA GLY A 93 -7.97 -28.98 28.99
C GLY A 93 -6.60 -29.60 28.81
N PRO A 94 -5.76 -28.95 27.99
CA PRO A 94 -4.39 -29.39 27.77
C PRO A 94 -3.65 -29.69 29.07
N LYS A 95 -3.11 -30.90 29.16
CA LYS A 95 -2.42 -31.40 30.34
C LYS A 95 -0.94 -31.14 30.24
N LEU A 96 -0.37 -30.50 31.26
CA LEU A 96 1.08 -30.34 31.45
C LEU A 96 1.54 -31.29 32.52
N THR A 97 2.61 -32.07 32.26
CA THR A 97 3.26 -32.93 33.24
C THR A 97 4.66 -32.38 33.50
N PHE A 98 5.03 -32.32 34.75
CA PHE A 98 6.30 -31.78 35.20
C PHE A 98 7.21 -32.87 35.75
N GLU A 99 8.49 -32.80 35.36
CA GLU A 99 9.56 -33.64 35.95
C GLU A 99 10.65 -32.69 36.51
N VAL A 100 10.97 -32.84 37.80
CA VAL A 100 11.97 -32.03 38.48
C VAL A 100 13.27 -32.83 38.56
N GLY A 101 14.24 -32.54 37.70
CA GLY A 101 15.52 -33.24 37.57
C GLY A 101 16.56 -32.72 38.53
N ARG A 102 17.41 -33.66 39.08
CA ARG A 102 18.64 -33.33 39.82
C ARG A 102 19.77 -33.17 38.80
N HIS A 103 20.40 -31.97 38.78
CA HIS A 103 21.56 -31.74 37.93
C HIS A 103 22.78 -32.57 38.42
N GLN A 104 23.22 -33.56 37.65
CA GLN A 104 24.53 -34.18 37.77
C GLN A 104 25.47 -33.54 36.73
N GLY A 105 26.11 -32.42 37.05
CA GLY A 105 27.07 -31.76 36.17
C GLY A 105 27.90 -30.71 36.89
N MET A 106 29.16 -30.61 36.51
CA MET A 106 30.15 -29.69 37.08
C MET A 106 29.68 -28.25 37.02
N ALA A 107 29.89 -27.51 38.09
CA ALA A 107 29.61 -26.07 38.20
C ALA A 107 30.28 -25.28 37.06
N GLY A 108 29.52 -24.54 36.29
CA GLY A 108 30.07 -23.51 35.41
C GLY A 108 29.49 -23.33 34.02
N ARG A 109 28.47 -24.09 33.57
CA ARG A 109 27.84 -23.82 32.29
C ARG A 109 26.32 -24.04 32.33
N PRO A 110 25.48 -23.09 31.96
CA PRO A 110 24.05 -23.32 31.83
C PRO A 110 23.81 -24.35 30.73
N PRO A 111 22.87 -25.31 30.90
CA PRO A 111 22.52 -26.28 29.86
C PRO A 111 21.92 -25.56 28.63
N GLN A 112 22.44 -25.90 27.45
CA GLN A 112 21.86 -25.43 26.19
C GLN A 112 20.51 -26.14 26.00
N THR A 113 19.52 -25.36 25.50
CA THR A 113 18.18 -25.88 25.19
C THR A 113 18.29 -26.82 23.99
N GLU A 114 18.30 -28.14 24.22
CA GLU A 114 18.23 -29.12 23.14
C GLU A 114 16.78 -29.38 22.75
N SER A 115 16.39 -28.93 21.58
CA SER A 115 15.16 -29.38 20.91
C SER A 115 15.46 -30.70 20.21
N ARG A 116 14.96 -31.80 20.75
CA ARG A 116 14.99 -33.11 20.10
C ARG A 116 14.02 -33.09 18.91
N GLY A 117 14.55 -33.03 17.70
CA GLY A 117 13.80 -33.21 16.46
C GLY A 117 13.37 -34.67 16.30
N ILE A 118 12.19 -34.86 15.74
CA ILE A 118 11.62 -36.13 15.32
C ILE A 118 12.60 -36.82 14.35
N PRO A 119 12.95 -38.12 14.50
CA PRO A 119 13.86 -38.80 13.59
C PRO A 119 13.16 -38.99 12.22
N VAL A 120 13.65 -38.30 11.20
CA VAL A 120 13.41 -38.70 9.80
C VAL A 120 14.31 -39.87 9.50
N ALA A 121 13.70 -40.99 9.07
CA ALA A 121 14.41 -42.19 8.67
C ALA A 121 15.41 -41.86 7.55
N ALA A 122 16.71 -42.01 7.85
CA ALA A 122 17.79 -41.90 6.90
C ALA A 122 17.81 -43.15 6.03
N GLN A 123 17.58 -42.98 4.73
CA GLN A 123 18.05 -43.98 3.74
C GLN A 123 19.52 -43.72 3.47
N ALA A 124 20.31 -44.77 3.76
CA ALA A 124 21.75 -44.80 3.58
C ALA A 124 22.12 -44.71 2.08
N GLY A 125 23.26 -44.07 1.86
CA GLY A 125 23.82 -43.76 0.56
C GLY A 125 24.43 -44.94 -0.18
N ALA A 126 24.67 -44.66 -1.44
CA ALA A 126 25.29 -45.43 -2.48
C ALA A 126 26.75 -45.84 -2.16
N PRO A 127 27.30 -46.88 -2.92
CA PRO A 127 28.34 -46.46 -3.84
C PRO A 127 28.18 -46.98 -5.28
N ALA A 128 28.90 -46.32 -6.15
CA ALA A 128 28.97 -46.49 -7.57
C ALA A 128 29.52 -47.82 -8.05
N GLY A 129 29.08 -48.26 -9.25
CA GLY A 129 29.88 -49.14 -10.06
C GLY A 129 29.11 -50.05 -11.01
N GLN A 130 29.25 -49.74 -12.31
CA GLN A 130 29.28 -50.62 -13.46
C GLN A 130 27.99 -51.11 -14.13
N ALA A 131 27.96 -50.77 -15.40
CA ALA A 131 27.11 -51.28 -16.47
C ALA A 131 27.13 -52.80 -16.62
N TRP A 132 26.07 -53.41 -17.08
CA TRP A 132 26.06 -54.32 -18.24
C TRP A 132 24.65 -54.70 -18.67
N SER A 133 24.52 -54.81 -19.97
CA SER A 133 23.41 -55.10 -20.84
C SER A 133 22.76 -56.49 -20.67
N ALA A 134 21.49 -56.59 -20.96
CA ALA A 134 20.86 -57.53 -21.89
C ALA A 134 19.44 -57.96 -21.46
N ALA A 135 18.51 -57.83 -22.36
CA ALA A 135 17.23 -58.49 -22.38
C ALA A 135 17.41 -59.98 -22.88
N PRO A 136 16.41 -60.81 -23.08
CA PRO A 136 14.99 -60.86 -22.66
C PRO A 136 14.53 -62.25 -22.17
N ALA A 137 13.35 -62.44 -21.63
CA ALA A 137 12.41 -63.54 -22.05
C ALA A 137 11.21 -63.70 -21.13
N SER A 138 10.03 -63.60 -21.76
CA SER A 138 8.86 -64.50 -21.74
C SER A 138 8.28 -65.02 -20.41
N GLY A 139 6.93 -64.83 -20.31
CA GLY A 139 6.11 -65.69 -19.46
C GLY A 139 4.71 -65.14 -19.09
N GLN A 140 3.77 -65.29 -19.99
CA GLN A 140 2.32 -65.59 -19.93
C GLN A 140 1.36 -65.09 -18.83
N PRO A 141 0.05 -64.97 -19.13
CA PRO A 141 -0.85 -63.92 -18.62
C PRO A 141 -1.79 -64.42 -17.51
N GLY A 142 -2.15 -63.50 -16.63
CA GLY A 142 -3.28 -63.63 -15.70
C GLY A 142 -4.49 -62.81 -16.14
N PRO A 143 -5.71 -63.11 -15.71
CA PRO A 143 -6.95 -62.70 -16.35
C PRO A 143 -7.32 -61.20 -16.15
N PRO A 144 -8.21 -60.67 -17.01
CA PRO A 144 -8.44 -59.22 -17.10
C PRO A 144 -9.34 -58.68 -15.97
N VAL A 145 -8.89 -57.62 -15.36
CA VAL A 145 -9.75 -56.79 -14.48
C VAL A 145 -10.48 -55.78 -15.36
N ALA A 146 -11.82 -55.75 -15.18
CA ALA A 146 -12.75 -54.94 -15.97
C ALA A 146 -12.45 -53.41 -15.83
N ALA A 147 -12.48 -52.71 -16.96
CA ALA A 147 -12.38 -51.26 -17.02
C ALA A 147 -13.65 -50.60 -16.47
N PRO A 148 -13.53 -49.40 -15.82
CA PRO A 148 -14.69 -48.61 -15.47
C PRO A 148 -15.41 -48.04 -16.70
N PRO A 149 -16.74 -47.83 -16.66
CA PRO A 149 -17.51 -47.40 -17.80
C PRO A 149 -17.18 -45.94 -18.15
N ALA A 150 -17.18 -45.67 -19.46
CA ALA A 150 -17.03 -44.32 -20.04
C ALA A 150 -18.21 -43.40 -19.67
N PRO A 151 -17.99 -42.07 -19.58
CA PRO A 151 -19.05 -41.11 -19.33
C PRO A 151 -20.00 -41.05 -20.53
N PRO A 152 -21.32 -40.81 -20.31
CA PRO A 152 -22.31 -40.75 -21.38
C PRO A 152 -22.09 -39.55 -22.27
N GLY A 153 -22.24 -39.79 -23.59
CA GLY A 153 -22.16 -38.77 -24.63
C GLY A 153 -23.31 -37.77 -24.58
N PRO A 154 -23.18 -36.61 -25.21
CA PRO A 154 -24.19 -35.55 -25.18
C PRO A 154 -25.47 -36.00 -25.86
N PRO A 155 -26.67 -35.57 -25.38
CA PRO A 155 -27.95 -35.93 -25.97
C PRO A 155 -28.16 -35.23 -27.34
N PRO A 156 -28.99 -35.80 -28.21
CA PRO A 156 -29.23 -35.29 -29.56
C PRO A 156 -29.98 -33.95 -29.53
N ASN A 157 -29.55 -33.12 -30.47
CA ASN A 157 -30.03 -31.77 -30.76
C ASN A 157 -31.53 -31.79 -31.08
N TRP A 158 -32.36 -31.25 -30.19
CA TRP A 158 -33.76 -30.95 -30.47
C TRP A 158 -33.87 -29.50 -30.93
N GLY A 159 -34.54 -29.34 -32.07
CA GLY A 159 -34.64 -28.10 -32.81
C GLY A 159 -35.10 -26.88 -32.02
N ALA A 160 -34.57 -25.75 -32.39
CA ALA A 160 -34.92 -24.43 -31.88
C ALA A 160 -36.42 -24.13 -32.03
N PRO A 161 -37.10 -23.64 -30.99
CA PRO A 161 -38.45 -23.09 -31.15
C PRO A 161 -38.40 -21.73 -31.88
N PRO A 162 -39.45 -21.34 -32.61
CA PRO A 162 -39.46 -20.11 -33.37
C PRO A 162 -39.44 -18.88 -32.47
N ALA A 163 -38.79 -17.85 -32.96
CA ALA A 163 -38.61 -16.55 -32.29
C ALA A 163 -39.96 -15.93 -31.90
N ARG A 164 -40.17 -15.71 -30.62
CA ARG A 164 -41.32 -14.92 -30.11
C ARG A 164 -41.09 -13.44 -30.49
N ARG A 165 -42.08 -12.85 -31.13
CA ARG A 165 -42.19 -11.39 -31.33
C ARG A 165 -42.15 -10.67 -29.98
N PRO A 166 -41.48 -9.50 -29.89
CA PRO A 166 -41.55 -8.69 -28.68
C PRO A 166 -42.99 -8.17 -28.46
N PRO A 167 -43.42 -8.00 -27.19
CA PRO A 167 -44.74 -7.46 -26.90
C PRO A 167 -44.80 -5.97 -27.30
N PRO A 168 -46.00 -5.47 -27.70
CA PRO A 168 -46.17 -4.06 -28.06
C PRO A 168 -45.94 -3.14 -26.83
N GLY A 169 -45.22 -2.03 -27.06
CA GLY A 169 -44.98 -1.02 -26.08
C GLY A 169 -46.25 -0.31 -25.62
N PRO A 170 -46.26 0.30 -24.41
CA PRO A 170 -47.41 1.03 -23.92
C PRO A 170 -47.75 2.24 -24.80
N PRO A 171 -49.03 2.65 -24.88
CA PRO A 171 -49.46 3.79 -25.67
C PRO A 171 -48.92 5.11 -25.09
N PRO A 172 -48.71 6.15 -25.97
CA PRO A 172 -48.22 7.45 -25.50
C PRO A 172 -49.32 8.19 -24.72
N PRO A 173 -48.95 9.00 -23.71
CA PRO A 173 -49.92 9.81 -22.96
C PRO A 173 -50.49 10.91 -23.85
N ALA A 174 -51.78 11.17 -23.69
CA ALA A 174 -52.59 12.13 -24.39
C ALA A 174 -52.06 13.58 -24.26
N GLY A 175 -52.23 14.33 -25.37
CA GLY A 175 -51.66 15.61 -25.64
C GLY A 175 -51.96 16.74 -24.63
N GLN A 176 -50.99 17.59 -24.46
CA GLN A 176 -51.16 18.94 -23.94
C GLN A 176 -51.20 19.92 -25.13
N PRO A 177 -51.99 21.03 -25.02
CA PRO A 177 -52.25 21.92 -26.12
C PRO A 177 -51.06 22.80 -26.48
N VAL A 178 -50.85 22.95 -27.79
CA VAL A 178 -49.86 23.82 -28.41
C VAL A 178 -50.34 25.26 -28.33
N TYR A 179 -49.55 26.18 -27.74
CA TYR A 179 -49.69 27.63 -27.92
C TYR A 179 -48.69 28.14 -28.94
N PRO A 180 -49.07 29.09 -29.78
CA PRO A 180 -48.20 29.67 -30.81
C PRO A 180 -47.18 30.67 -30.24
N PRO A 181 -46.05 30.92 -30.93
CA PRO A 181 -44.97 31.79 -30.43
C PRO A 181 -45.35 33.26 -30.52
N ALA A 182 -45.23 34.00 -29.41
CA ALA A 182 -45.29 35.46 -29.35
C ALA A 182 -43.88 36.04 -29.45
N ALA A 183 -43.80 37.10 -30.25
CA ALA A 183 -42.61 37.84 -30.61
C ALA A 183 -41.98 38.62 -29.46
N GLY A 184 -40.69 38.66 -29.46
CA GLY A 184 -39.77 39.79 -29.15
C GLY A 184 -40.00 40.59 -27.85
N GLY A 185 -39.02 40.41 -26.92
CA GLY A 185 -38.83 41.36 -25.83
C GLY A 185 -37.57 41.03 -25.07
N ARG A 186 -36.49 41.80 -25.26
CA ARG A 186 -35.29 41.78 -24.42
C ARG A 186 -35.63 42.17 -22.99
N PRO A 187 -35.18 41.46 -21.96
CA PRO A 187 -35.15 41.99 -20.60
C PRO A 187 -33.90 42.86 -20.37
N PRO A 188 -33.98 43.87 -19.49
CA PRO A 188 -32.90 44.81 -19.23
C PRO A 188 -31.81 44.18 -18.37
N ALA A 189 -30.58 44.63 -18.62
CA ALA A 189 -29.37 44.26 -17.91
C ALA A 189 -29.42 44.79 -16.47
N TYR A 190 -29.19 43.92 -15.49
CA TYR A 190 -28.84 44.29 -14.11
C TYR A 190 -27.33 44.53 -14.01
N PRO A 191 -26.87 45.58 -13.29
CA PRO A 191 -25.45 45.89 -13.14
C PRO A 191 -24.77 44.90 -12.21
N ALA A 192 -23.57 44.49 -12.61
CA ALA A 192 -22.68 43.64 -11.85
C ALA A 192 -22.26 44.32 -10.53
N SER A 193 -22.49 43.65 -9.42
CA SER A 193 -21.97 44.07 -8.12
C SER A 193 -20.51 43.68 -8.01
N ALA A 194 -19.66 44.66 -7.66
CA ALA A 194 -18.24 44.47 -7.40
C ALA A 194 -18.00 43.63 -6.12
N PRO A 195 -16.91 42.86 -6.04
CA PRO A 195 -16.55 42.10 -4.83
C PRO A 195 -16.10 43.06 -3.70
N PRO A 196 -16.32 42.69 -2.42
CA PRO A 196 -15.89 43.51 -1.29
C PRO A 196 -14.37 43.47 -1.12
N PRO A 197 -13.74 44.55 -0.62
CA PRO A 197 -12.30 44.59 -0.38
C PRO A 197 -11.91 43.79 0.87
N PRO A 198 -10.64 43.34 0.95
CA PRO A 198 -10.14 42.60 2.11
C PRO A 198 -9.99 43.51 3.35
N PRO A 199 -10.10 42.95 4.57
CA PRO A 199 -9.98 43.75 5.79
C PRO A 199 -8.53 44.21 6.03
N ASN A 200 -8.35 45.48 6.27
CA ASN A 200 -7.10 46.08 6.70
C ASN A 200 -6.80 45.75 8.15
N PHE A 201 -5.64 45.15 8.38
CA PHE A 201 -5.03 45.06 9.72
C PHE A 201 -4.27 46.37 9.99
N HIS A 202 -4.65 47.08 11.04
CA HIS A 202 -3.84 48.13 11.68
C HIS A 202 -3.14 47.54 12.93
N PRO A 203 -1.87 47.87 13.16
CA PRO A 203 -1.14 47.49 14.35
C PRO A 203 -1.39 48.44 15.50
N HIS A 204 -1.73 47.92 16.67
CA HIS A 204 -1.67 48.71 17.90
C HIS A 204 -0.54 48.22 18.79
N SER A 205 0.41 49.10 19.07
CA SER A 205 1.42 49.04 20.12
C SER A 205 0.91 49.68 21.43
N PRO A 206 1.73 49.68 22.50
CA PRO A 206 1.33 49.05 23.75
C PRO A 206 1.32 49.99 24.98
N MET A 207 1.13 49.39 26.17
CA MET A 207 1.51 49.86 27.51
C MET A 207 0.39 50.42 28.43
N PRO A 208 0.58 50.45 29.76
CA PRO A 208 1.11 49.48 30.71
C PRO A 208 0.27 49.36 32.04
N GLY A 209 0.62 48.40 32.90
CA GLY A 209 0.47 48.70 34.30
C GLY A 209 -0.06 47.63 35.26
N MET A 210 0.81 47.20 36.14
CA MET A 210 0.65 46.85 37.58
C MET A 210 -0.47 45.84 37.96
N GLY A 211 -0.24 44.71 38.54
CA GLY A 211 0.48 44.37 39.74
C GLY A 211 -0.34 43.33 40.48
N SER A 212 0.27 42.32 40.96
CA SER A 212 0.15 41.72 42.27
C SER A 212 0.20 40.21 42.29
N ALA A 213 1.01 39.77 43.21
CA ALA A 213 1.48 38.44 43.50
C ALA A 213 0.41 37.40 43.86
N GLY A 214 0.66 36.16 43.40
CA GLY A 214 0.03 34.97 43.90
C GLY A 214 0.91 33.79 43.57
N ALA A 215 1.71 33.34 44.56
CA ALA A 215 2.61 32.21 44.40
C ALA A 215 1.78 30.92 44.30
N SER A 216 1.86 30.22 43.14
CA SER A 216 1.53 28.81 43.04
C SER A 216 2.82 28.07 42.67
N GLN A 217 3.18 27.10 43.48
CA GLN A 217 4.32 26.21 43.27
C GLN A 217 4.14 25.47 41.92
N ALA A 218 4.95 25.83 40.95
CA ALA A 218 5.05 25.13 39.71
C ALA A 218 5.88 23.86 39.94
N ALA A 219 5.34 22.73 39.45
CA ALA A 219 6.11 21.51 39.29
C ALA A 219 7.33 21.74 38.36
N PRO A 220 8.43 21.04 38.54
CA PRO A 220 9.63 21.24 37.73
C PRO A 220 9.32 20.94 36.25
N GLN A 221 9.51 21.96 35.43
CA GLN A 221 9.34 21.82 33.97
C GLN A 221 10.61 21.19 33.39
N THR A 222 10.41 20.15 32.59
CA THR A 222 11.46 19.53 31.77
C THR A 222 12.09 20.58 30.85
N GLN A 223 13.40 20.84 31.00
CA GLN A 223 14.12 21.76 30.11
C GLN A 223 14.36 21.08 28.78
N MET A 224 13.73 21.58 27.72
CA MET A 224 13.86 21.09 26.36
C MET A 224 14.70 22.04 25.53
N SER A 225 15.71 21.50 24.85
CA SER A 225 16.44 22.24 23.82
C SER A 225 15.85 21.91 22.44
N PRO A 226 15.40 22.91 21.68
CA PRO A 226 14.83 22.65 20.36
C PRO A 226 15.88 22.10 19.39
N SER A 227 15.47 21.15 18.57
CA SER A 227 16.29 20.65 17.47
C SER A 227 16.57 21.79 16.49
N THR A 228 17.83 22.16 16.28
CA THR A 228 18.26 23.14 15.28
C THR A 228 18.18 22.55 13.89
N ALA A 229 16.97 22.40 13.36
CA ALA A 229 16.75 22.21 11.93
C ALA A 229 16.74 23.59 11.27
N LYS A 230 17.81 23.94 10.57
CA LYS A 230 17.92 25.15 9.75
C LYS A 230 16.83 25.14 8.67
N PRO A 231 16.15 26.27 8.40
CA PRO A 231 15.21 26.36 7.28
C PRO A 231 15.93 26.08 5.96
N PRO A 232 15.29 25.45 4.96
CA PRO A 232 15.94 25.22 3.68
C PRO A 232 16.19 26.52 2.95
N GLU A 233 17.43 26.94 2.89
CA GLU A 233 17.85 27.97 1.94
C GLU A 233 17.70 27.43 0.52
N MET A 234 16.92 28.15 -0.32
CA MET A 234 16.86 27.94 -1.76
C MET A 234 18.19 28.32 -2.42
N GLY A 235 19.15 27.41 -2.34
CA GLY A 235 20.44 27.50 -3.05
C GLY A 235 20.42 26.58 -4.26
N ASN A 236 20.92 27.10 -5.37
CA ASN A 236 21.02 26.55 -6.72
C ASN A 236 21.01 25.03 -6.84
N LEU A 237 20.03 24.49 -7.59
CA LEU A 237 19.81 23.08 -7.90
C LEU A 237 21.05 22.36 -8.49
N ALA A 238 21.88 23.10 -9.25
CA ALA A 238 23.07 22.55 -9.89
C ALA A 238 24.19 22.17 -8.90
N THR A 239 24.35 22.90 -7.80
CA THR A 239 25.38 22.60 -6.79
C THR A 239 25.01 21.39 -5.93
N LYS A 240 23.70 21.14 -5.72
CA LYS A 240 23.23 19.96 -4.98
C LYS A 240 23.29 18.66 -5.80
N MET A 241 23.17 18.72 -7.13
CA MET A 241 23.37 17.55 -8.00
C MET A 241 24.82 17.08 -8.02
N PHE A 242 25.80 17.98 -7.90
CA PHE A 242 27.22 17.60 -7.90
C PHE A 242 27.69 17.00 -6.55
N GLN A 243 27.06 17.37 -5.43
CA GLN A 243 27.38 16.80 -4.11
C GLN A 243 26.80 15.39 -3.89
N ALA A 244 25.81 14.97 -4.66
CA ALA A 244 25.22 13.61 -4.56
C ALA A 244 26.05 12.52 -5.25
N LEU A 245 27.12 12.89 -5.98
CA LEU A 245 28.02 11.98 -6.70
C LEU A 245 29.32 11.64 -5.95
N ILE A 246 29.51 12.17 -4.74
CA ILE A 246 30.66 11.84 -3.92
C ILE A 246 30.26 10.69 -2.96
N PRO A 247 30.99 9.55 -2.96
CA PRO A 247 30.70 8.47 -2.04
C PRO A 247 30.87 8.97 -0.59
N SER A 248 29.84 8.77 0.21
CA SER A 248 29.78 9.16 1.61
C SER A 248 31.00 8.65 2.36
N ARG A 249 31.86 9.55 2.76
CA ARG A 249 32.86 9.30 3.80
C ARG A 249 32.12 8.89 5.06
N SER A 250 32.61 7.84 5.70
CA SER A 250 32.24 7.37 7.03
C SER A 250 31.86 8.54 7.96
N SER A 251 30.67 8.48 8.53
CA SER A 251 30.23 9.39 9.58
C SER A 251 31.31 9.48 10.66
N PRO A 252 31.63 10.68 11.20
CA PRO A 252 32.50 10.79 12.35
C PRO A 252 31.87 9.97 13.48
N ALA A 253 32.66 9.10 14.09
CA ALA A 253 32.27 8.43 15.33
C ALA A 253 31.85 9.52 16.30
N LEU A 254 30.55 9.56 16.64
CA LEU A 254 30.04 10.43 17.70
C LEU A 254 30.81 10.02 18.97
N GLU A 255 31.47 10.99 19.59
CA GLU A 255 32.12 10.81 20.90
C GLU A 255 31.09 10.23 21.86
N GLN A 256 31.18 8.92 22.11
CA GLN A 256 30.43 8.26 23.16
C GLN A 256 30.89 8.82 24.49
N ALA A 257 30.03 9.57 25.14
CA ALA A 257 30.26 9.90 26.55
C ALA A 257 30.36 8.56 27.32
N ALA A 258 31.45 8.34 28.02
CA ALA A 258 31.66 7.12 28.82
C ALA A 258 30.51 6.97 29.81
N GLY A 259 29.68 5.91 29.64
CA GLY A 259 28.54 5.62 30.51
C GLY A 259 27.16 5.94 29.90
N ALA A 260 27.04 6.34 28.62
CA ALA A 260 25.75 6.50 27.94
C ALA A 260 25.18 5.16 27.50
N LEU A 261 23.91 4.88 27.85
CA LEU A 261 23.18 3.72 27.31
C LEU A 261 22.69 4.04 25.88
N THR A 262 22.96 3.14 24.96
CA THR A 262 22.55 3.24 23.57
C THR A 262 21.15 2.68 23.38
N ILE A 263 20.32 3.36 22.57
CA ILE A 263 18.94 2.98 22.29
C ILE A 263 18.75 2.86 20.77
N GLY A 264 18.18 1.77 20.32
CA GLY A 264 17.88 1.63 18.89
C GLY A 264 17.46 0.24 18.48
N ARG A 265 17.26 0.05 17.17
CA ARG A 265 16.77 -1.22 16.61
C ARG A 265 17.86 -2.29 16.47
N SER A 266 19.11 -1.89 16.37
CA SER A 266 20.24 -2.81 16.23
C SER A 266 20.48 -3.58 17.52
N THR A 267 20.90 -4.85 17.41
CA THR A 267 21.13 -5.74 18.55
C THR A 267 22.35 -5.40 19.40
N ASP A 268 23.15 -4.46 18.93
CA ASP A 268 24.32 -3.91 19.62
C ASP A 268 24.00 -2.71 20.54
N ASN A 269 22.72 -2.31 20.66
CA ASN A 269 22.28 -1.31 21.61
C ASN A 269 21.98 -1.94 22.98
N ASP A 270 22.17 -1.12 24.04
CA ASP A 270 21.84 -1.52 25.41
C ASP A 270 20.31 -1.65 25.60
N ILE A 271 19.53 -0.76 24.97
CA ILE A 271 18.07 -0.81 24.96
C ILE A 271 17.61 -1.08 23.51
N ILE A 272 17.21 -2.31 23.25
CA ILE A 272 16.79 -2.75 21.91
C ILE A 272 15.31 -2.43 21.70
N ILE A 273 15.04 -1.60 20.69
CA ILE A 273 13.67 -1.27 20.23
C ILE A 273 13.33 -2.15 19.05
N GLN A 274 12.49 -3.15 19.24
CA GLN A 274 12.01 -4.04 18.18
C GLN A 274 10.92 -3.35 17.34
N ASP A 275 11.28 -2.25 16.70
CA ASP A 275 10.42 -1.52 15.78
C ASP A 275 11.21 -1.12 14.53
N VAL A 276 10.62 -1.39 13.37
CA VAL A 276 11.22 -1.07 12.05
C VAL A 276 11.36 0.41 11.80
N LEU A 277 10.58 1.25 12.50
CA LEU A 277 10.64 2.71 12.41
C LEU A 277 11.70 3.32 13.35
N ALA A 278 12.23 2.56 14.30
CA ALA A 278 13.39 2.98 15.08
C ALA A 278 14.65 2.92 14.21
N SER A 279 15.53 3.93 14.29
CA SER A 279 16.86 3.89 13.67
C SER A 279 17.73 2.82 14.33
N ARG A 280 18.75 2.32 13.64
CA ARG A 280 19.67 1.31 14.17
C ARG A 280 20.29 1.77 15.50
N HIS A 281 20.81 2.97 15.53
CA HIS A 281 21.19 3.72 16.72
C HIS A 281 20.32 4.96 16.73
N HIS A 282 19.38 5.04 17.66
CA HIS A 282 18.31 6.03 17.62
C HIS A 282 18.56 7.19 18.61
N ALA A 283 18.93 6.86 19.83
CA ALA A 283 19.15 7.82 20.90
C ALA A 283 20.17 7.30 21.91
N PHE A 284 20.63 8.19 22.77
CA PHE A 284 21.47 7.90 23.91
C PHE A 284 20.77 8.35 25.20
N LEU A 285 20.86 7.55 26.24
CA LEU A 285 20.42 7.90 27.57
C LEU A 285 21.68 8.10 28.45
N THR A 286 21.86 9.32 28.96
CA THR A 286 23.07 9.70 29.68
C THR A 286 22.70 10.28 31.05
N THR A 287 23.29 9.75 32.10
CA THR A 287 23.13 10.34 33.44
C THR A 287 24.06 11.55 33.56
N THR A 288 23.48 12.71 33.84
CA THR A 288 24.20 13.96 34.02
C THR A 288 24.02 14.47 35.48
N PRO A 289 24.84 15.41 35.97
CA PRO A 289 24.64 15.98 37.29
C PRO A 289 23.27 16.69 37.49
N LEU A 290 22.57 16.99 36.38
CA LEU A 290 21.26 17.65 36.37
C LEU A 290 20.10 16.66 36.30
N GLY A 291 20.38 15.37 36.11
CA GLY A 291 19.41 14.29 35.91
C GLY A 291 19.75 13.43 34.71
N THR A 292 18.87 12.51 34.35
CA THR A 292 19.03 11.64 33.20
C THR A 292 18.55 12.36 31.92
N GLU A 293 19.44 12.50 30.94
CA GLU A 293 19.21 13.16 29.68
C GLU A 293 19.05 12.11 28.56
N ILE A 294 17.98 12.22 27.74
CA ILE A 294 17.89 11.54 26.48
C ILE A 294 18.35 12.45 25.35
N ARG A 295 19.16 11.93 24.43
CA ARG A 295 19.70 12.66 23.31
C ARG A 295 19.50 11.89 22.00
N ASP A 296 18.87 12.51 21.01
CA ASP A 296 18.68 11.93 19.69
C ASP A 296 20.00 11.75 18.93
N ALA A 297 20.22 10.57 18.38
CA ALA A 297 21.43 10.22 17.62
C ALA A 297 21.29 10.54 16.11
N HIS A 298 20.69 11.65 15.75
CA HIS A 298 20.31 11.99 14.39
C HIS A 298 19.43 10.93 13.75
N SER A 299 18.46 10.45 14.53
CA SER A 299 17.53 9.43 14.07
C SER A 299 16.67 9.92 12.91
N VAL A 300 16.24 8.99 12.04
CA VAL A 300 15.45 9.33 10.85
C VAL A 300 14.08 9.88 11.22
N ASN A 301 13.44 9.23 12.19
CA ASN A 301 12.07 9.54 12.58
C ASN A 301 11.99 10.50 13.78
N GLY A 302 13.10 10.75 14.48
CA GLY A 302 13.18 11.60 15.65
C GLY A 302 12.83 10.88 16.94
N THR A 303 13.35 11.43 18.05
CA THR A 303 13.02 11.06 19.44
C THR A 303 12.00 12.04 19.96
N PHE A 304 10.95 11.57 20.61
CA PHE A 304 9.90 12.42 21.17
C PHE A 304 9.82 12.21 22.68
N VAL A 305 9.69 13.29 23.44
CA VAL A 305 9.44 13.26 24.89
C VAL A 305 8.11 13.95 25.13
N ASN A 306 7.17 13.21 25.74
CA ASN A 306 5.78 13.65 25.93
C ASN A 306 5.17 14.21 24.64
N GLY A 307 5.50 13.57 23.49
CA GLY A 307 5.05 13.90 22.14
C GLY A 307 5.75 15.08 21.47
N VAL A 308 6.66 15.76 22.13
CA VAL A 308 7.46 16.84 21.54
C VAL A 308 8.76 16.28 21.01
N ARG A 309 9.07 16.54 19.73
CA ARG A 309 10.35 16.15 19.13
C ARG A 309 11.50 16.89 19.78
N VAL A 310 12.48 16.13 20.25
CA VAL A 310 13.63 16.68 20.97
C VAL A 310 14.93 16.29 20.29
N GLY A 311 15.92 17.21 20.32
CA GLY A 311 17.31 16.86 20.04
C GLY A 311 17.99 16.31 21.32
N SER A 312 17.66 16.90 22.47
CA SER A 312 17.96 16.38 23.80
C SER A 312 16.91 16.88 24.80
N ALA A 313 16.67 16.09 25.87
CA ALA A 313 15.76 16.46 26.95
C ALA A 313 16.20 15.81 28.26
N LEU A 314 16.11 16.54 29.36
CA LEU A 314 16.19 15.98 30.70
C LEU A 314 14.87 15.28 31.02
N LEU A 315 14.95 14.03 31.44
CA LEU A 315 13.78 13.21 31.75
C LEU A 315 13.42 13.32 33.24
N THR A 316 12.13 13.38 33.50
CA THR A 316 11.55 13.26 34.84
C THR A 316 10.78 11.95 34.96
N GLU A 317 10.63 11.45 36.20
CA GLU A 317 9.88 10.21 36.45
C GLU A 317 8.47 10.27 35.84
N GLY A 318 8.13 9.29 35.01
CA GLY A 318 6.86 9.22 34.31
C GLY A 318 6.86 9.83 32.91
N ASP A 319 7.92 10.50 32.47
CA ASP A 319 8.00 11.00 31.09
C ASP A 319 7.88 9.87 30.07
N VAL A 320 7.14 10.11 29.00
CA VAL A 320 6.94 9.17 27.90
C VAL A 320 7.89 9.51 26.77
N VAL A 321 8.79 8.58 26.46
CA VAL A 321 9.70 8.65 25.33
C VAL A 321 9.16 7.78 24.20
N THR A 322 8.84 8.41 23.06
CA THR A 322 8.37 7.69 21.87
C THR A 322 9.49 7.57 20.84
N ILE A 323 9.76 6.34 20.42
CA ILE A 323 10.75 5.97 19.39
C ILE A 323 10.09 5.04 18.38
N GLY A 324 9.89 5.51 17.14
CA GLY A 324 9.10 4.81 16.16
C GLY A 324 7.63 4.69 16.61
N ASN A 325 7.11 3.44 16.67
CA ASN A 325 5.78 3.15 17.21
C ASN A 325 5.81 2.66 18.67
N VAL A 326 6.95 2.78 19.36
CA VAL A 326 7.14 2.26 20.71
C VAL A 326 7.19 3.40 21.71
N ASP A 327 6.28 3.39 22.67
CA ASP A 327 6.28 4.27 23.81
C ASP A 327 7.01 3.61 24.98
N LEU A 328 7.94 4.34 25.55
CA LEU A 328 8.73 3.97 26.72
C LEU A 328 8.44 4.95 27.85
N VAL A 329 8.33 4.49 29.07
CA VAL A 329 8.16 5.35 30.26
C VAL A 329 9.48 5.39 31.00
N PHE A 330 9.94 6.60 31.32
CA PHE A 330 11.12 6.80 32.13
C PHE A 330 10.80 6.50 33.60
N THR A 331 11.49 5.53 34.19
CA THR A 331 11.28 5.08 35.54
C THR A 331 12.61 4.65 36.15
N ARG A 332 12.99 5.22 37.29
CA ARG A 332 14.22 4.89 38.06
C ARG A 332 15.48 4.82 37.20
N ASP A 333 15.77 5.87 36.46
CA ASP A 333 16.94 6.03 35.56
C ASP A 333 16.99 5.08 34.35
N THR A 334 15.92 4.41 33.99
CA THR A 334 15.80 3.57 32.77
C THR A 334 14.49 3.78 32.05
N LEU A 335 14.46 3.29 30.81
CA LEU A 335 13.26 3.34 29.97
C LEU A 335 12.60 1.95 29.91
N ILE A 336 11.36 1.87 30.33
CA ILE A 336 10.58 0.64 30.37
C ILE A 336 9.46 0.75 29.35
N ARG A 337 9.19 -0.32 28.57
CA ARG A 337 8.04 -0.34 27.64
C ARG A 337 6.74 -0.07 28.40
N ARG A 338 5.93 0.84 27.88
CA ARG A 338 4.61 1.17 28.40
C ARG A 338 3.57 0.07 28.14
N THR A 339 3.89 -1.19 28.45
CA THR A 339 2.98 -2.34 28.20
C THR A 339 1.81 -2.39 29.18
N GLU A 340 1.90 -1.78 30.34
CA GLU A 340 0.87 -1.84 31.39
C GLU A 340 -0.06 -0.63 31.47
N ALA A 341 0.36 0.55 30.98
CA ALA A 341 -0.48 1.74 30.97
C ALA A 341 -1.42 1.80 29.75
N ALA A 342 -1.05 1.17 28.62
CA ALA A 342 -1.84 1.14 27.40
C ALA A 342 -3.19 0.39 27.54
N THR A 343 -3.37 -0.43 28.55
CA THR A 343 -4.63 -1.14 28.82
C THR A 343 -5.75 -0.24 29.35
N ARG A 344 -5.48 1.01 29.74
CA ARG A 344 -6.50 1.90 30.32
C ARG A 344 -6.84 3.14 29.50
N THR A 345 -5.96 3.63 28.63
CA THR A 345 -6.14 4.90 27.89
C THR A 345 -5.81 4.86 26.41
N GLY A 346 -5.33 3.73 25.85
CA GLY A 346 -5.00 3.59 24.45
C GLY A 346 -6.08 2.81 23.67
N GLY A 347 -6.37 3.25 22.46
CA GLY A 347 -7.33 2.60 21.57
C GLY A 347 -7.90 3.56 20.56
N LEU A 348 -8.84 3.08 19.79
CA LEU A 348 -9.60 3.87 18.84
C LEU A 348 -10.87 4.40 19.52
N GLU A 349 -11.10 5.70 19.41
CA GLU A 349 -12.33 6.37 19.82
C GLU A 349 -12.93 7.12 18.64
N VAL A 350 -14.14 6.79 18.29
CA VAL A 350 -14.97 7.47 17.30
C VAL A 350 -16.06 8.17 18.08
N ASN A 351 -16.06 9.51 18.07
CA ASN A 351 -16.95 10.31 18.90
C ASN A 351 -17.95 11.09 18.04
N SER A 352 -19.22 10.65 18.04
CA SER A 352 -20.35 11.30 17.36
C SER A 352 -20.04 11.72 15.92
N VAL A 353 -19.42 10.83 15.16
CA VAL A 353 -19.00 11.11 13.78
C VAL A 353 -20.20 11.16 12.84
N GLY A 354 -20.35 12.30 12.17
CA GLY A 354 -21.27 12.50 11.07
C GLY A 354 -20.54 12.76 9.76
N PHE A 355 -21.14 12.34 8.65
CA PHE A 355 -20.58 12.60 7.32
C PHE A 355 -21.67 12.87 6.30
N GLU A 356 -21.56 14.03 5.66
CA GLU A 356 -22.44 14.51 4.62
C GLU A 356 -21.67 14.73 3.32
N VAL A 357 -22.23 14.32 2.19
CA VAL A 357 -21.65 14.55 0.86
C VAL A 357 -22.24 15.76 0.18
N GLU A 358 -21.57 16.25 -0.86
CA GLU A 358 -22.05 17.35 -1.71
C GLU A 358 -23.49 17.06 -2.16
N GLY A 359 -24.41 17.98 -1.87
CA GLY A 359 -25.85 17.81 -2.12
C GLY A 359 -26.69 17.50 -0.88
N GLY A 360 -26.14 17.57 0.33
CA GLY A 360 -26.89 17.46 1.61
C GLY A 360 -27.30 16.04 1.98
N LYS A 361 -26.74 15.00 1.32
CA LYS A 361 -27.02 13.60 1.63
C LYS A 361 -26.14 13.14 2.79
N GLN A 362 -26.76 12.87 3.92
CA GLN A 362 -26.11 12.27 5.09
C GLN A 362 -25.82 10.80 4.86
N LEU A 363 -24.57 10.38 5.04
CA LEU A 363 -24.11 9.00 4.92
C LEU A 363 -23.80 8.36 6.27
N LEU A 364 -23.43 9.16 7.28
CA LEU A 364 -23.22 8.71 8.65
C LEU A 364 -23.86 9.74 9.61
N ASP A 365 -24.53 9.22 10.63
CA ASP A 365 -25.29 10.02 11.59
C ASP A 365 -24.85 9.69 13.03
N HIS A 366 -24.02 10.55 13.62
CA HIS A 366 -23.56 10.51 15.02
C HIS A 366 -23.05 9.14 15.49
N ILE A 367 -22.19 8.50 14.67
CA ILE A 367 -21.61 7.20 15.01
C ILE A 367 -20.58 7.35 16.13
N SER A 368 -20.74 6.55 17.18
CA SER A 368 -19.76 6.43 18.27
C SER A 368 -19.33 4.99 18.46
N LEU A 369 -18.02 4.76 18.60
CA LEU A 369 -17.40 3.45 18.74
C LEU A 369 -16.11 3.59 19.53
N THR A 370 -15.86 2.67 20.46
CA THR A 370 -14.58 2.54 21.15
C THR A 370 -14.03 1.12 20.92
N ALA A 371 -12.78 1.02 20.44
CA ALA A 371 -12.11 -0.26 20.25
C ALA A 371 -10.74 -0.23 20.94
N ARG A 372 -10.49 -1.19 21.83
CA ARG A 372 -9.27 -1.28 22.63
C ARG A 372 -8.18 -2.10 21.94
N PRO A 373 -6.90 -1.93 22.30
CA PRO A 373 -5.84 -2.82 21.86
C PRO A 373 -6.17 -4.30 22.20
N GLY A 374 -5.88 -5.18 21.26
CA GLY A 374 -6.20 -6.61 21.38
C GLY A 374 -7.62 -6.99 21.01
N THR A 375 -8.45 -6.06 20.52
CA THR A 375 -9.83 -6.36 20.13
C THR A 375 -10.02 -6.46 18.63
N LEU A 376 -10.88 -7.40 18.23
CA LEU A 376 -11.43 -7.55 16.89
C LEU A 376 -12.87 -7.05 16.89
N THR A 377 -13.12 -5.95 16.19
CA THR A 377 -14.43 -5.32 16.06
C THR A 377 -15.00 -5.54 14.67
N ALA A 378 -16.19 -6.11 14.57
CA ALA A 378 -16.89 -6.24 13.30
C ALA A 378 -17.85 -5.06 13.06
N ILE A 379 -17.78 -4.46 11.88
CA ILE A 379 -18.71 -3.43 11.40
C ILE A 379 -19.62 -4.10 10.36
N ILE A 380 -20.87 -4.27 10.69
CA ILE A 380 -21.86 -4.95 9.86
C ILE A 380 -23.05 -4.05 9.54
N GLY A 381 -23.86 -4.42 8.57
CA GLY A 381 -25.05 -3.67 8.17
C GLY A 381 -25.43 -3.95 6.72
N GLY A 382 -26.59 -3.51 6.31
CA GLY A 382 -27.09 -3.66 4.96
C GLY A 382 -26.24 -2.94 3.90
N SER A 383 -26.54 -3.19 2.63
CA SER A 383 -25.91 -2.45 1.54
C SER A 383 -26.28 -0.96 1.66
N GLY A 384 -25.30 -0.06 1.52
CA GLY A 384 -25.51 1.38 1.63
C GLY A 384 -25.64 1.91 3.08
N ALA A 385 -25.44 1.08 4.11
CA ALA A 385 -25.45 1.54 5.52
C ALA A 385 -24.24 2.39 5.95
N GLY A 386 -23.34 2.76 5.04
CA GLY A 386 -22.20 3.64 5.37
C GLY A 386 -20.93 2.94 5.86
N LYS A 387 -20.85 1.60 5.86
CA LYS A 387 -19.72 0.82 6.40
C LYS A 387 -18.36 1.23 5.81
N THR A 388 -18.23 1.22 4.49
CA THR A 388 -16.99 1.64 3.79
C THR A 388 -16.68 3.12 3.99
N THR A 389 -17.70 3.96 4.15
CA THR A 389 -17.51 5.38 4.49
C THR A 389 -16.92 5.53 5.88
N LEU A 390 -17.45 4.81 6.86
CA LEU A 390 -16.94 4.81 8.23
C LEU A 390 -15.50 4.28 8.29
N SER A 391 -15.19 3.17 7.59
CA SER A 391 -13.83 2.62 7.56
C SER A 391 -12.81 3.60 6.98
N ARG A 392 -13.18 4.35 5.92
CA ARG A 392 -12.32 5.40 5.33
C ARG A 392 -12.14 6.61 6.23
N LEU A 393 -13.16 6.99 6.97
CA LEU A 393 -13.05 8.05 7.98
C LEU A 393 -12.11 7.64 9.10
N ILE A 394 -12.27 6.43 9.64
CA ILE A 394 -11.39 5.92 10.69
C ILE A 394 -9.95 5.76 10.18
N ALA A 395 -9.77 5.40 8.91
CA ALA A 395 -8.45 5.32 8.29
C ALA A 395 -7.80 6.69 7.99
N GLY A 396 -8.52 7.80 8.20
CA GLY A 396 -8.02 9.15 7.91
C GLY A 396 -8.04 9.55 6.44
N TYR A 397 -8.66 8.75 5.56
CA TYR A 397 -8.72 9.05 4.10
C TYR A 397 -9.75 10.11 3.75
N THR A 398 -10.69 10.35 4.64
CA THR A 398 -11.76 11.35 4.48
C THR A 398 -12.03 11.95 5.84
N SER A 399 -12.13 13.26 5.94
CA SER A 399 -12.45 13.94 7.20
C SER A 399 -13.96 13.90 7.46
N PRO A 400 -14.40 13.72 8.71
CA PRO A 400 -15.82 13.80 9.08
C PRO A 400 -16.35 15.22 8.95
N THR A 401 -17.64 15.36 8.70
CA THR A 401 -18.33 16.66 8.71
C THR A 401 -18.57 17.14 10.14
N SER A 402 -18.81 16.22 11.07
CA SER A 402 -18.98 16.49 12.51
C SER A 402 -18.36 15.36 13.34
N GLY A 403 -18.05 15.63 14.60
CA GLY A 403 -17.44 14.69 15.51
C GLY A 403 -15.93 14.55 15.30
N SER A 404 -15.33 13.57 15.93
CA SER A 404 -13.88 13.33 15.85
C SER A 404 -13.53 11.84 15.89
N VAL A 405 -12.39 11.48 15.30
CA VAL A 405 -11.81 10.16 15.41
C VAL A 405 -10.43 10.30 16.02
N THR A 406 -10.22 9.67 17.18
CA THR A 406 -8.94 9.67 17.87
C THR A 406 -8.39 8.26 18.00
N PHE A 407 -7.09 8.11 17.86
CA PHE A 407 -6.38 6.87 18.09
C PHE A 407 -5.19 7.13 19.00
N GLU A 408 -5.10 6.36 20.09
CA GLU A 408 -4.09 6.59 21.14
C GLU A 408 -4.11 8.04 21.70
N GLY A 409 -5.29 8.67 21.72
CA GLY A 409 -5.48 10.05 22.16
C GLY A 409 -5.25 11.13 21.09
N HIS A 410 -4.70 10.78 19.92
CA HIS A 410 -4.40 11.71 18.82
C HIS A 410 -5.53 11.75 17.80
N ASN A 411 -5.86 12.95 17.33
CA ASN A 411 -6.86 13.11 16.28
C ASN A 411 -6.28 12.71 14.93
N ILE A 412 -6.84 11.63 14.34
CA ILE A 412 -6.35 11.05 13.09
C ILE A 412 -6.36 12.07 11.94
N HIS A 413 -7.33 12.97 11.88
CA HIS A 413 -7.48 13.86 10.73
C HIS A 413 -6.59 15.10 10.79
N THR A 414 -6.34 15.63 11.98
CA THR A 414 -5.43 16.77 12.17
C THR A 414 -3.96 16.35 12.16
N GLU A 415 -3.67 15.13 12.63
CA GLU A 415 -2.31 14.60 12.79
C GLU A 415 -2.00 13.42 11.85
N TYR A 416 -2.76 13.29 10.75
CA TYR A 416 -2.68 12.15 9.83
C TYR A 416 -1.25 11.83 9.37
N ALA A 417 -0.47 12.85 9.05
CA ALA A 417 0.88 12.67 8.53
C ALA A 417 1.80 11.93 9.52
N SER A 418 1.64 12.16 10.82
CA SER A 418 2.38 11.49 11.89
C SER A 418 1.78 10.14 12.28
N MET A 419 0.44 10.00 12.15
CA MET A 419 -0.29 8.79 12.52
C MET A 419 -0.33 7.71 11.44
N ARG A 420 -0.12 8.05 10.16
CA ARG A 420 -0.28 7.13 9.01
C ARG A 420 0.56 5.86 9.06
N SER A 421 1.70 5.86 9.78
CA SER A 421 2.53 4.67 9.97
C SER A 421 1.93 3.66 10.96
N ARG A 422 1.06 4.14 11.86
CA ARG A 422 0.36 3.36 12.89
C ARG A 422 -0.98 2.80 12.40
N ILE A 423 -1.44 3.24 11.22
CA ILE A 423 -2.75 2.87 10.65
C ILE A 423 -2.54 2.08 9.36
N GLY A 424 -3.08 0.88 9.29
CA GLY A 424 -3.14 0.05 8.09
C GLY A 424 -4.57 -0.06 7.57
N MET A 425 -4.78 0.20 6.28
CA MET A 425 -6.10 0.06 5.64
C MET A 425 -6.02 -0.90 4.46
N VAL A 426 -6.73 -2.02 4.56
CA VAL A 426 -6.89 -3.01 3.50
C VAL A 426 -8.22 -2.77 2.79
N PRO A 427 -8.21 -2.30 1.55
CA PRO A 427 -9.43 -2.04 0.80
C PRO A 427 -10.14 -3.33 0.36
N GLN A 428 -11.40 -3.20 -0.05
CA GLN A 428 -12.23 -4.30 -0.54
C GLN A 428 -11.57 -5.02 -1.73
N ASP A 429 -11.08 -4.26 -2.73
CA ASP A 429 -10.33 -4.83 -3.84
C ASP A 429 -8.89 -5.18 -3.44
N ASP A 430 -8.34 -6.25 -4.04
CA ASP A 430 -6.94 -6.62 -3.86
C ASP A 430 -6.03 -5.67 -4.65
N VAL A 431 -5.69 -4.55 -4.04
CA VAL A 431 -4.89 -3.48 -4.65
C VAL A 431 -3.40 -3.84 -4.58
N VAL A 432 -2.98 -4.81 -5.41
CA VAL A 432 -1.60 -5.31 -5.50
C VAL A 432 -1.22 -5.47 -6.97
N HIS A 433 0.04 -5.24 -7.33
CA HIS A 433 0.56 -5.50 -8.67
C HIS A 433 0.52 -7.00 -8.99
N ARG A 434 -0.42 -7.42 -9.83
CA ARG A 434 -0.68 -8.83 -10.14
C ARG A 434 0.47 -9.52 -10.90
N GLN A 435 1.28 -8.76 -11.64
CA GLN A 435 2.40 -9.24 -12.45
C GLN A 435 3.66 -9.57 -11.63
N LEU A 436 3.77 -9.04 -10.42
CA LEU A 436 4.90 -9.27 -9.53
C LEU A 436 4.72 -10.54 -8.71
N THR A 437 5.84 -11.12 -8.22
CA THR A 437 5.78 -12.12 -7.16
C THR A 437 5.47 -11.46 -5.83
N VAL A 438 5.02 -12.22 -4.84
CA VAL A 438 4.71 -11.69 -3.51
C VAL A 438 5.95 -11.03 -2.89
N ASN A 439 7.12 -11.68 -2.96
CA ASN A 439 8.39 -11.12 -2.49
C ASN A 439 8.76 -9.81 -3.18
N GLN A 440 8.53 -9.70 -4.49
CA GLN A 440 8.79 -8.48 -5.23
C GLN A 440 7.85 -7.35 -4.83
N ALA A 441 6.54 -7.64 -4.72
CA ALA A 441 5.53 -6.65 -4.34
C ALA A 441 5.80 -6.11 -2.93
N LEU A 442 6.05 -7.00 -1.96
CA LEU A 442 6.37 -6.61 -0.59
C LEU A 442 7.74 -5.92 -0.50
N GLY A 443 8.73 -6.36 -1.27
CA GLY A 443 10.06 -5.75 -1.30
C GLY A 443 10.02 -4.29 -1.77
N TYR A 444 9.31 -3.98 -2.85
CA TYR A 444 9.12 -2.59 -3.31
C TYR A 444 8.30 -1.76 -2.33
N ALA A 445 7.25 -2.34 -1.74
CA ALA A 445 6.45 -1.66 -0.72
C ALA A 445 7.27 -1.37 0.55
N ALA A 446 8.09 -2.31 1.01
CA ALA A 446 9.00 -2.12 2.13
C ALA A 446 10.02 -1.00 1.84
N GLU A 447 10.55 -0.92 0.62
CA GLU A 447 11.48 0.14 0.23
C GLU A 447 10.84 1.53 0.21
N LEU A 448 9.54 1.62 -0.10
CA LEU A 448 8.79 2.89 -0.12
C LEU A 448 8.33 3.32 1.27
N ARG A 449 7.99 2.37 2.16
CA ARG A 449 7.34 2.63 3.45
C ARG A 449 8.30 2.68 4.63
N LEU A 450 9.38 1.87 4.58
CA LEU A 450 10.34 1.79 5.69
C LEU A 450 11.36 2.93 5.64
N PRO A 451 11.92 3.32 6.79
CA PRO A 451 12.87 4.41 6.89
C PRO A 451 14.07 4.25 5.95
N PRO A 452 14.68 5.37 5.48
CA PRO A 452 15.79 5.31 4.53
C PRO A 452 17.06 4.65 5.09
N ASP A 453 17.27 4.61 6.40
CA ASP A 453 18.36 3.94 7.08
C ASP A 453 18.21 2.41 7.16
N THR A 454 17.03 1.86 6.81
CA THR A 454 16.79 0.43 6.79
C THR A 454 17.61 -0.23 5.69
N SER A 455 18.49 -1.16 6.05
CA SER A 455 19.33 -1.89 5.09
C SER A 455 18.48 -2.83 4.22
N LYS A 456 19.07 -3.34 3.12
CA LYS A 456 18.40 -4.33 2.28
C LYS A 456 18.11 -5.62 3.05
N ALA A 457 19.04 -6.04 3.93
CA ALA A 457 18.87 -7.23 4.76
C ALA A 457 17.71 -7.07 5.76
N ASP A 458 17.64 -5.92 6.44
CA ASP A 458 16.54 -5.63 7.38
C ASP A 458 15.18 -5.65 6.68
N ARG A 459 15.09 -5.02 5.48
CA ARG A 459 13.85 -5.06 4.70
C ARG A 459 13.44 -6.47 4.30
N GLN A 460 14.41 -7.32 3.93
CA GLN A 460 14.15 -8.72 3.62
C GLN A 460 13.68 -9.50 4.85
N GLN A 461 14.26 -9.21 6.02
CA GLN A 461 13.84 -9.82 7.28
C GLN A 461 12.41 -9.43 7.63
N VAL A 462 12.05 -8.14 7.54
CA VAL A 462 10.66 -7.67 7.75
C VAL A 462 9.69 -8.35 6.80
N VAL A 463 10.03 -8.46 5.52
CA VAL A 463 9.19 -9.16 4.54
C VAL A 463 9.03 -10.63 4.91
N ALA A 464 10.11 -11.31 5.32
CA ALA A 464 10.06 -12.71 5.72
C ALA A 464 9.18 -12.92 6.97
N GLN A 465 9.30 -12.05 7.98
CA GLN A 465 8.47 -12.08 9.18
C GLN A 465 6.98 -11.90 8.87
N VAL A 466 6.64 -10.93 8.02
CA VAL A 466 5.26 -10.69 7.61
C VAL A 466 4.70 -11.87 6.81
N LEU A 467 5.51 -12.49 5.94
CA LEU A 467 5.10 -13.69 5.20
C LEU A 467 4.87 -14.89 6.11
N GLU A 468 5.66 -15.02 7.16
CA GLU A 468 5.50 -16.07 8.17
C GLU A 468 4.23 -15.81 9.01
N GLU A 469 4.00 -14.58 9.50
CA GLU A 469 2.81 -14.19 10.27
C GLU A 469 1.50 -14.49 9.51
N LEU A 470 1.54 -14.40 8.17
CA LEU A 470 0.38 -14.63 7.31
C LEU A 470 0.39 -16.00 6.60
N GLU A 471 1.28 -16.91 6.96
CA GLU A 471 1.42 -18.25 6.36
C GLU A 471 1.62 -18.22 4.83
N LEU A 472 2.31 -17.19 4.33
CA LEU A 472 2.59 -16.99 2.89
C LEU A 472 4.02 -17.33 2.48
N THR A 473 4.87 -17.83 3.39
CA THR A 473 6.30 -18.09 3.12
C THR A 473 6.50 -19.00 1.90
N LYS A 474 5.68 -20.07 1.76
CA LYS A 474 5.73 -21.00 0.61
C LYS A 474 5.35 -20.35 -0.73
N HIS A 475 4.66 -19.22 -0.70
CA HIS A 475 4.14 -18.49 -1.86
C HIS A 475 4.92 -17.21 -2.19
N GLY A 476 6.04 -16.96 -1.50
CA GLY A 476 6.85 -15.74 -1.67
C GLY A 476 7.27 -15.49 -3.12
N ASP A 477 7.64 -16.53 -3.86
CA ASP A 477 8.07 -16.45 -5.26
C ASP A 477 6.94 -16.71 -6.27
N THR A 478 5.72 -16.95 -5.78
CA THR A 478 4.53 -17.10 -6.63
C THR A 478 4.07 -15.71 -7.09
N ARG A 479 3.70 -15.58 -8.37
CA ARG A 479 3.09 -14.34 -8.88
C ARG A 479 1.72 -14.14 -8.24
N VAL A 480 1.39 -12.86 -7.95
CA VAL A 480 0.13 -12.49 -7.29
C VAL A 480 -1.11 -12.90 -8.11
N ASP A 481 -1.04 -12.89 -9.44
CA ASP A 481 -2.13 -13.35 -10.32
C ASP A 481 -2.39 -14.87 -10.24
N LYS A 482 -1.40 -15.65 -9.76
CA LYS A 482 -1.48 -17.11 -9.60
C LYS A 482 -1.95 -17.55 -8.21
N LEU A 483 -2.08 -16.61 -7.27
CA LEU A 483 -2.56 -16.90 -5.93
C LEU A 483 -4.06 -17.18 -5.91
N SER A 484 -4.50 -18.04 -4.99
CA SER A 484 -5.92 -18.17 -4.66
C SER A 484 -6.50 -16.86 -4.10
N GLY A 485 -7.81 -16.70 -4.08
CA GLY A 485 -8.47 -15.53 -3.52
C GLY A 485 -8.00 -15.21 -2.09
N GLY A 486 -8.02 -16.19 -1.20
CA GLY A 486 -7.58 -16.02 0.19
C GLY A 486 -6.08 -15.72 0.33
N GLN A 487 -5.21 -16.36 -0.48
CA GLN A 487 -3.78 -16.06 -0.50
C GLN A 487 -3.52 -14.64 -1.00
N ARG A 488 -4.26 -14.19 -2.01
CA ARG A 488 -4.13 -12.83 -2.53
C ARG A 488 -4.60 -11.79 -1.52
N LYS A 489 -5.68 -12.06 -0.79
CA LYS A 489 -6.14 -11.21 0.31
C LYS A 489 -5.08 -11.12 1.41
N ARG A 490 -4.49 -12.27 1.82
CA ARG A 490 -3.37 -12.27 2.78
C ARG A 490 -2.17 -11.48 2.27
N ALA A 491 -1.84 -11.56 0.97
CA ALA A 491 -0.79 -10.71 0.38
C ALA A 491 -1.14 -9.22 0.41
N SER A 492 -2.42 -8.85 0.27
CA SER A 492 -2.87 -7.45 0.43
C SER A 492 -2.77 -6.97 1.88
N VAL A 493 -3.05 -7.84 2.85
CA VAL A 493 -2.83 -7.55 4.29
C VAL A 493 -1.34 -7.42 4.59
N ALA A 494 -0.50 -8.29 4.01
CA ALA A 494 0.95 -8.26 4.17
C ALA A 494 1.56 -6.89 3.85
N LEU A 495 1.06 -6.21 2.81
CA LEU A 495 1.51 -4.88 2.45
C LEU A 495 1.29 -3.86 3.57
N GLU A 496 0.21 -3.97 4.32
CA GLU A 496 -0.08 -3.06 5.43
C GLU A 496 0.71 -3.40 6.69
N LEU A 497 1.02 -4.68 6.91
CA LEU A 497 1.78 -5.12 8.09
C LEU A 497 3.27 -4.77 8.04
N LEU A 498 3.81 -4.35 6.89
CA LEU A 498 5.24 -3.99 6.75
C LEU A 498 5.70 -2.89 7.71
N THR A 499 4.81 -1.98 8.10
CA THR A 499 5.11 -0.89 9.05
C THR A 499 4.73 -1.24 10.49
N GLY A 500 4.18 -2.44 10.74
CA GLY A 500 3.74 -2.86 12.06
C GLY A 500 2.61 -2.00 12.65
N PRO A 501 1.51 -1.73 11.92
CA PRO A 501 0.47 -0.82 12.39
C PRO A 501 -0.21 -1.33 13.66
N SER A 502 -0.53 -0.40 14.58
CA SER A 502 -1.29 -0.69 15.81
C SER A 502 -2.80 -0.73 15.55
N LEU A 503 -3.28 0.01 14.54
CA LEU A 503 -4.67 0.00 14.07
C LEU A 503 -4.73 -0.62 12.66
N LEU A 504 -5.50 -1.69 12.51
CA LEU A 504 -5.70 -2.36 11.22
C LEU A 504 -7.18 -2.37 10.86
N ILE A 505 -7.51 -1.84 9.70
CA ILE A 505 -8.87 -1.72 9.18
C ILE A 505 -8.97 -2.52 7.89
N LEU A 506 -9.98 -3.39 7.78
CA LEU A 506 -10.19 -4.20 6.58
C LEU A 506 -11.62 -4.00 6.07
N ASP A 507 -11.73 -3.62 4.81
CA ASP A 507 -13.02 -3.43 4.15
C ASP A 507 -13.35 -4.69 3.34
N GLU A 508 -14.36 -5.43 3.76
CA GLU A 508 -14.86 -6.70 3.19
C GLU A 508 -13.75 -7.70 2.80
N PRO A 509 -12.87 -8.10 3.75
CA PRO A 509 -11.73 -8.95 3.43
C PRO A 509 -12.10 -10.37 2.99
N THR A 510 -13.33 -10.78 3.21
CA THR A 510 -13.86 -12.13 2.92
C THR A 510 -14.82 -12.16 1.71
N SER A 511 -15.08 -11.01 1.09
CA SER A 511 -15.97 -10.93 -0.06
C SER A 511 -15.50 -11.81 -1.22
N GLY A 512 -16.40 -12.66 -1.75
CA GLY A 512 -16.10 -13.56 -2.86
C GLY A 512 -15.22 -14.78 -2.51
N LEU A 513 -14.99 -15.05 -1.22
CA LEU A 513 -14.33 -16.26 -0.77
C LEU A 513 -15.34 -17.37 -0.44
N ASP A 514 -14.91 -18.62 -0.57
CA ASP A 514 -15.68 -19.74 -0.06
C ASP A 514 -15.68 -19.77 1.50
N PRO A 515 -16.66 -20.45 2.14
CA PRO A 515 -16.79 -20.46 3.60
C PRO A 515 -15.55 -20.93 4.36
N ALA A 516 -14.74 -21.83 3.77
CA ALA A 516 -13.52 -22.32 4.41
C ALA A 516 -12.42 -21.26 4.41
N LEU A 517 -12.28 -20.53 3.31
CA LEU A 517 -11.34 -19.40 3.20
C LEU A 517 -11.82 -18.19 4.03
N ASP A 518 -13.12 -17.92 4.11
CA ASP A 518 -13.70 -16.89 4.99
C ASP A 518 -13.28 -17.13 6.43
N ARG A 519 -13.48 -18.37 6.92
CA ARG A 519 -13.03 -18.76 8.26
C ARG A 519 -11.54 -18.54 8.48
N GLN A 520 -10.70 -18.94 7.52
CA GLN A 520 -9.24 -18.77 7.65
C GLN A 520 -8.86 -17.29 7.77
N VAL A 521 -9.49 -16.41 6.99
CA VAL A 521 -9.26 -14.96 7.07
C VAL A 521 -9.70 -14.42 8.43
N MET A 522 -10.89 -14.78 8.92
CA MET A 522 -11.37 -14.30 10.22
C MET A 522 -10.50 -14.80 11.38
N MET A 523 -10.02 -16.04 11.33
CA MET A 523 -9.07 -16.56 12.33
C MET A 523 -7.70 -15.85 12.29
N MET A 524 -7.20 -15.52 11.09
CA MET A 524 -6.02 -14.70 10.94
C MET A 524 -6.20 -13.32 11.56
N LEU A 525 -7.35 -12.66 11.32
CA LEU A 525 -7.64 -11.36 11.92
C LEU A 525 -7.71 -11.44 13.45
N ARG A 526 -8.25 -12.53 13.99
CA ARG A 526 -8.23 -12.77 15.43
C ARG A 526 -6.81 -12.87 15.98
N GLN A 527 -5.93 -13.61 15.29
CA GLN A 527 -4.52 -13.72 15.67
C GLN A 527 -3.82 -12.36 15.64
N LEU A 528 -4.11 -11.52 14.62
CA LEU A 528 -3.57 -10.16 14.54
C LEU A 528 -4.05 -9.25 15.68
N ALA A 529 -5.31 -9.40 16.11
CA ALA A 529 -5.82 -8.69 17.28
C ALA A 529 -5.20 -9.22 18.57
N ASP A 530 -5.10 -10.54 18.72
CA ASP A 530 -4.44 -11.18 19.88
C ASP A 530 -2.98 -10.75 20.05
N ALA A 531 -2.33 -10.35 18.95
CA ALA A 531 -0.99 -9.77 18.99
C ALA A 531 -0.96 -8.30 19.49
N GLY A 532 -2.07 -7.78 20.03
CA GLY A 532 -2.17 -6.46 20.66
C GLY A 532 -2.65 -5.33 19.74
N ARG A 533 -3.01 -5.63 18.49
CA ARG A 533 -3.52 -4.61 17.55
C ARG A 533 -5.01 -4.32 17.77
N VAL A 534 -5.45 -3.12 17.43
CA VAL A 534 -6.88 -2.81 17.24
C VAL A 534 -7.23 -3.25 15.82
N VAL A 535 -8.13 -4.21 15.65
CA VAL A 535 -8.55 -4.70 14.34
C VAL A 535 -10.00 -4.42 14.10
N LEU A 536 -10.30 -3.68 13.04
CA LEU A 536 -11.65 -3.41 12.55
C LEU A 536 -11.89 -4.17 11.26
N VAL A 537 -12.95 -4.96 11.20
CA VAL A 537 -13.35 -5.67 9.98
C VAL A 537 -14.75 -5.25 9.56
N VAL A 538 -14.86 -4.64 8.39
CA VAL A 538 -16.14 -4.43 7.73
C VAL A 538 -16.51 -5.70 6.99
N THR A 539 -17.66 -6.29 7.27
CA THR A 539 -18.12 -7.51 6.61
C THR A 539 -19.63 -7.54 6.45
N HIS A 540 -20.09 -8.30 5.47
CA HIS A 540 -21.49 -8.72 5.33
C HIS A 540 -21.65 -10.21 5.64
N SER A 541 -20.55 -10.95 5.85
CA SER A 541 -20.59 -12.33 6.31
C SER A 541 -20.86 -12.38 7.81
N VAL A 542 -21.90 -13.09 8.17
CA VAL A 542 -22.32 -13.26 9.58
C VAL A 542 -21.87 -14.60 10.16
N ALA A 543 -21.19 -15.44 9.35
CA ALA A 543 -20.90 -16.83 9.71
C ALA A 543 -19.87 -16.97 10.85
N TYR A 544 -18.96 -15.99 10.99
CA TYR A 544 -17.84 -16.07 11.93
C TYR A 544 -17.72 -14.82 12.82
N LEU A 545 -18.85 -14.20 13.15
CA LEU A 545 -18.89 -13.04 14.05
C LEU A 545 -18.63 -13.43 15.52
N ASP A 546 -18.73 -14.69 15.85
CA ASP A 546 -18.40 -15.27 17.16
C ASP A 546 -16.93 -15.12 17.55
N VAL A 547 -16.02 -14.98 16.56
CA VAL A 547 -14.60 -14.71 16.84
C VAL A 547 -14.32 -13.23 17.14
N CYS A 548 -15.31 -12.33 16.96
CA CYS A 548 -15.19 -10.90 17.23
C CYS A 548 -15.54 -10.58 18.69
N ASP A 549 -14.80 -9.65 19.31
CA ASP A 549 -15.07 -9.21 20.68
C ASP A 549 -16.33 -8.33 20.74
N GLN A 550 -16.57 -7.53 19.69
CA GLN A 550 -17.74 -6.65 19.61
C GLN A 550 -18.18 -6.45 18.16
N ILE A 551 -19.44 -6.06 18.02
CA ILE A 551 -20.09 -5.78 16.75
C ILE A 551 -20.67 -4.38 16.78
N LEU A 552 -20.42 -3.60 15.72
CA LEU A 552 -21.15 -2.39 15.39
C LEU A 552 -22.12 -2.71 14.24
N LEU A 553 -23.42 -2.70 14.51
CA LEU A 553 -24.47 -2.87 13.51
C LEU A 553 -24.95 -1.50 13.03
N LEU A 554 -24.76 -1.22 11.75
CA LEU A 554 -25.23 0.00 11.10
C LEU A 554 -26.55 -0.22 10.37
N ALA A 555 -27.50 0.63 10.66
CA ALA A 555 -28.76 0.77 9.94
C ALA A 555 -28.57 1.61 8.66
N PRO A 556 -29.48 1.50 7.66
CA PRO A 556 -29.54 2.41 6.52
C PRO A 556 -29.56 3.87 6.98
N GLY A 557 -28.86 4.75 6.22
CA GLY A 557 -28.67 6.14 6.61
C GLY A 557 -27.52 6.37 7.60
N GLY A 558 -26.68 5.35 7.84
CA GLY A 558 -25.47 5.49 8.66
C GLY A 558 -25.77 5.68 10.14
N LYS A 559 -26.80 5.03 10.68
CA LYS A 559 -27.21 5.11 12.07
C LYS A 559 -26.80 3.87 12.85
N THR A 560 -26.44 4.02 14.12
CA THR A 560 -26.11 2.87 14.97
C THR A 560 -27.37 2.16 15.42
N ALA A 561 -27.48 0.86 15.14
CA ALA A 561 -28.56 0.01 15.63
C ALA A 561 -28.15 -0.85 16.84
N PHE A 562 -26.85 -1.22 16.92
CA PHE A 562 -26.31 -1.99 18.03
C PHE A 562 -24.79 -1.81 18.12
N LEU A 563 -24.28 -1.76 19.35
CA LEU A 563 -22.84 -1.82 19.64
C LEU A 563 -22.64 -2.65 20.91
N GLY A 564 -21.93 -3.73 20.81
CA GLY A 564 -21.63 -4.60 21.95
C GLY A 564 -21.12 -5.99 21.57
N PRO A 565 -20.88 -6.86 22.54
CA PRO A 565 -20.47 -8.23 22.30
C PRO A 565 -21.51 -9.02 21.50
N THR A 566 -21.03 -9.95 20.66
CA THR A 566 -21.89 -10.82 19.82
C THR A 566 -22.96 -11.56 20.63
N THR A 567 -22.65 -11.95 21.87
CA THR A 567 -23.57 -12.66 22.76
C THR A 567 -24.79 -11.85 23.19
N GLN A 568 -24.74 -10.53 23.16
CA GLN A 568 -25.81 -9.64 23.60
C GLN A 568 -26.78 -9.24 22.48
N ILE A 569 -26.43 -9.51 21.21
CA ILE A 569 -27.24 -9.06 20.07
C ILE A 569 -28.64 -9.70 20.06
N GLY A 570 -28.75 -10.97 20.49
CA GLY A 570 -30.02 -11.68 20.58
C GLY A 570 -30.97 -11.04 21.58
N ALA A 571 -30.49 -10.60 22.74
CA ALA A 571 -31.27 -9.88 23.73
C ALA A 571 -31.70 -8.49 23.25
N ALA A 572 -30.78 -7.74 22.66
CA ALA A 572 -31.04 -6.39 22.15
C ALA A 572 -32.00 -6.38 20.95
N MET A 573 -31.88 -7.33 20.03
CA MET A 573 -32.71 -7.38 18.81
C MET A 573 -33.97 -8.26 18.95
N GLY A 574 -34.08 -9.08 20.02
CA GLY A 574 -35.18 -10.01 20.25
C GLY A 574 -35.13 -11.26 19.37
N THR A 575 -34.04 -11.47 18.60
CA THR A 575 -33.80 -12.63 17.77
C THR A 575 -32.30 -12.81 17.53
N THR A 576 -31.86 -14.05 17.36
CA THR A 576 -30.50 -14.41 16.99
C THR A 576 -30.32 -14.67 15.49
N ASN A 577 -31.44 -14.68 14.76
CA ASN A 577 -31.41 -14.86 13.32
C ASN A 577 -30.99 -13.55 12.61
N TRP A 578 -29.86 -13.59 11.95
CA TRP A 578 -29.32 -12.40 11.27
C TRP A 578 -30.21 -11.86 10.15
N ALA A 579 -30.92 -12.73 9.42
CA ALA A 579 -31.89 -12.30 8.40
C ALA A 579 -33.01 -11.45 8.99
N ASP A 580 -33.56 -11.88 10.13
CA ASP A 580 -34.61 -11.16 10.84
C ASP A 580 -34.07 -9.84 11.44
N ILE A 581 -32.84 -9.85 11.97
CA ILE A 581 -32.16 -8.65 12.47
C ILE A 581 -32.02 -7.61 11.36
N PHE A 582 -31.46 -8.00 10.20
CA PHE A 582 -31.31 -7.08 9.07
C PHE A 582 -32.63 -6.60 8.51
N ALA A 583 -33.66 -7.47 8.44
CA ALA A 583 -35.00 -7.09 8.02
C ALA A 583 -35.64 -6.06 8.98
N LYS A 584 -35.51 -6.28 10.28
CA LYS A 584 -36.02 -5.38 11.31
C LYS A 584 -35.36 -4.02 11.30
N VAL A 585 -33.99 -4.00 11.25
CA VAL A 585 -33.19 -2.77 11.21
C VAL A 585 -33.37 -2.03 9.88
N GLY A 586 -33.61 -2.76 8.78
CA GLY A 586 -33.88 -2.17 7.47
C GLY A 586 -35.29 -1.60 7.33
N ALA A 587 -36.29 -2.15 8.04
CA ALA A 587 -37.68 -1.69 7.99
C ALA A 587 -37.87 -0.34 8.70
N ASP A 588 -37.24 -0.13 9.85
CA ASP A 588 -37.26 1.14 10.58
C ASP A 588 -35.89 1.46 11.20
N PRO A 589 -35.01 2.10 10.42
CA PRO A 589 -33.69 2.51 10.90
C PRO A 589 -33.71 3.50 12.05
N ASP A 590 -34.72 4.37 12.08
CA ASP A 590 -34.87 5.42 13.09
C ASP A 590 -35.29 4.86 14.44
N GLU A 591 -36.20 3.89 14.44
CA GLU A 591 -36.60 3.19 15.64
C GLU A 591 -35.46 2.35 16.22
N ALA A 592 -34.72 1.64 15.36
CA ALA A 592 -33.54 0.87 15.78
C ALA A 592 -32.51 1.77 16.46
N ASN A 593 -32.24 2.94 15.89
CA ASN A 593 -31.31 3.92 16.46
C ASN A 593 -31.83 4.53 17.76
N ARG A 594 -33.11 4.91 17.83
CA ARG A 594 -33.74 5.46 19.07
C ARG A 594 -33.64 4.46 20.23
N ARG A 595 -33.89 3.17 19.97
CA ARG A 595 -33.73 2.11 20.97
C ARG A 595 -32.30 2.03 21.48
N PHE A 596 -31.34 1.97 20.54
CA PHE A 596 -29.92 1.95 20.89
C PHE A 596 -29.54 3.14 21.77
N LEU A 597 -29.96 4.35 21.42
CA LEU A 597 -29.64 5.57 22.18
C LEU A 597 -30.35 5.62 23.55
N ALA A 598 -31.53 5.01 23.68
CA ALA A 598 -32.25 4.92 24.95
C ALA A 598 -31.53 3.97 25.93
N GLU A 599 -31.01 2.85 25.41
CA GLU A 599 -30.31 1.84 26.21
C GLU A 599 -28.84 2.25 26.52
N ASN A 600 -28.22 2.97 25.59
CA ASN A 600 -26.81 3.36 25.65
C ASN A 600 -26.66 4.89 25.71
N ARG A 601 -27.25 5.53 26.71
CA ARG A 601 -27.08 6.96 26.90
C ARG A 601 -25.60 7.26 27.15
N PRO A 602 -24.88 8.01 26.28
CA PRO A 602 -23.49 8.30 26.48
C PRO A 602 -23.35 9.07 27.83
N PRO A 603 -22.39 8.70 28.69
CA PRO A 603 -22.08 9.52 29.85
C PRO A 603 -21.76 10.93 29.35
N PRO A 604 -22.12 11.99 30.11
CA PRO A 604 -21.76 13.35 29.76
C PRO A 604 -20.26 13.39 29.51
N ALA A 605 -19.84 13.92 28.36
CA ALA A 605 -18.44 14.04 28.01
C ALA A 605 -17.72 14.81 29.12
N THR A 606 -17.01 14.11 29.98
CA THR A 606 -16.01 14.72 30.85
C THR A 606 -14.90 15.19 29.92
N PRO A 607 -14.58 16.50 29.90
CA PRO A 607 -13.45 16.99 29.13
C PRO A 607 -12.21 16.22 29.62
N SER A 608 -11.60 15.43 28.78
CA SER A 608 -10.30 14.84 29.05
C SER A 608 -9.30 16.00 29.07
N GLU A 609 -8.89 16.44 30.24
CA GLU A 609 -7.97 17.57 30.43
C GLU A 609 -6.53 17.28 29.99
N SER A 610 -6.22 16.06 29.63
CA SER A 610 -4.90 15.75 29.06
C SER A 610 -4.96 15.92 27.54
N ARG A 611 -4.53 17.11 27.04
CA ARG A 611 -4.15 17.25 25.64
C ARG A 611 -3.04 16.23 25.36
N PRO A 612 -3.23 15.32 24.39
CA PRO A 612 -2.14 14.47 23.94
C PRO A 612 -1.01 15.38 23.46
N ALA A 613 0.20 15.02 23.78
CA ALA A 613 1.37 15.78 23.38
C ALA A 613 1.54 15.67 21.85
N ASP A 614 2.01 16.74 21.19
CA ASP A 614 2.18 16.81 19.73
C ASP A 614 3.10 15.68 19.23
N LEU A 615 2.67 14.93 18.22
CA LEU A 615 3.46 13.82 17.59
C LEU A 615 4.64 14.31 16.74
N GLY A 616 4.81 15.63 16.60
CA GLY A 616 5.91 16.25 15.86
C GLY A 616 5.81 16.11 14.33
N GLU A 617 6.88 16.51 13.63
CA GLU A 617 6.92 16.53 12.18
C GLU A 617 6.85 15.12 11.56
N PRO A 618 6.11 14.96 10.45
CA PRO A 618 6.01 13.68 9.76
C PRO A 618 7.35 13.24 9.20
N VAL A 619 7.55 11.93 9.11
CA VAL A 619 8.74 11.28 8.56
C VAL A 619 9.08 11.83 7.18
N HIS A 620 10.28 12.39 7.03
CA HIS A 620 10.79 12.86 5.75
C HIS A 620 11.10 11.69 4.83
N THR A 621 10.40 11.61 3.69
CA THR A 621 10.67 10.61 2.67
C THR A 621 11.65 11.17 1.63
N ASN A 622 12.66 10.39 1.26
CA ASN A 622 13.61 10.79 0.21
C ASN A 622 12.98 10.60 -1.17
N VAL A 623 12.67 11.73 -1.84
CA VAL A 623 12.01 11.75 -3.16
C VAL A 623 12.83 11.01 -4.23
N LEU A 624 14.17 11.12 -4.22
CA LEU A 624 15.05 10.44 -5.19
C LEU A 624 15.04 8.92 -5.00
N ARG A 625 14.99 8.46 -3.75
CA ARG A 625 14.86 7.03 -3.44
C ARG A 625 13.50 6.50 -3.93
N GLN A 626 12.41 7.23 -3.67
CA GLN A 626 11.09 6.87 -4.17
C GLN A 626 11.08 6.80 -5.71
N LEU A 627 11.67 7.79 -6.40
CA LEU A 627 11.82 7.80 -7.85
C LEU A 627 12.54 6.55 -8.35
N SER A 628 13.71 6.23 -7.76
CA SER A 628 14.48 5.03 -8.13
C SER A 628 13.70 3.73 -7.91
N THR A 629 12.98 3.61 -6.80
CA THR A 629 12.20 2.41 -6.48
C THR A 629 11.03 2.23 -7.44
N VAL A 630 10.29 3.31 -7.72
CA VAL A 630 9.17 3.28 -8.67
C VAL A 630 9.67 2.99 -10.09
N ALA A 631 10.80 3.58 -10.52
CA ALA A 631 11.37 3.33 -11.84
C ALA A 631 11.77 1.84 -12.02
N ARG A 632 12.47 1.26 -11.04
CA ARG A 632 12.86 -0.16 -11.07
C ARG A 632 11.63 -1.09 -11.05
N ARG A 633 10.60 -0.73 -10.26
CA ARG A 633 9.32 -1.43 -10.24
C ARG A 633 8.65 -1.37 -11.59
N GLN A 634 8.60 -0.19 -12.23
CA GLN A 634 7.97 -0.02 -13.53
C GLN A 634 8.63 -0.87 -14.62
N ILE A 635 9.97 -0.86 -14.68
CA ILE A 635 10.71 -1.72 -15.61
C ILE A 635 10.36 -3.19 -15.37
N ARG A 636 10.32 -3.61 -14.10
CA ARG A 636 9.98 -4.99 -13.75
C ARG A 636 8.55 -5.35 -14.15
N LEU A 637 7.58 -4.45 -13.97
CA LEU A 637 6.19 -4.65 -14.37
C LEU A 637 6.07 -4.87 -15.89
N VAL A 638 6.73 -4.04 -16.68
CA VAL A 638 6.77 -4.18 -18.15
C VAL A 638 7.34 -5.55 -18.52
N ILE A 639 8.51 -5.93 -17.99
CA ILE A 639 9.19 -7.21 -18.33
C ILE A 639 8.38 -8.44 -17.84
N SER A 640 7.66 -8.32 -16.73
CA SER A 640 6.90 -9.43 -16.14
C SER A 640 5.61 -9.73 -16.92
N ASP A 641 5.10 -8.79 -17.67
CA ASP A 641 3.96 -8.99 -18.58
C ASP A 641 4.48 -9.39 -19.97
N ARG A 642 4.62 -10.71 -20.18
CA ARG A 642 5.20 -11.26 -21.41
C ARG A 642 4.48 -10.81 -22.68
N GLY A 643 3.14 -10.78 -22.65
CA GLY A 643 2.34 -10.37 -23.82
C GLY A 643 2.59 -8.91 -24.18
N TYR A 644 2.58 -8.04 -23.18
CA TYR A 644 2.86 -6.62 -23.35
C TYR A 644 4.31 -6.37 -23.79
N THR A 645 5.27 -7.05 -23.18
CA THR A 645 6.70 -6.94 -23.56
C THR A 645 6.94 -7.34 -25.02
N VAL A 646 6.37 -8.47 -25.45
CA VAL A 646 6.50 -8.93 -26.86
C VAL A 646 5.85 -7.94 -27.81
N PHE A 647 4.66 -7.43 -27.47
CA PHE A 647 3.99 -6.40 -28.27
C PHE A 647 4.87 -5.15 -28.42
N LEU A 648 5.41 -4.62 -27.30
CA LEU A 648 6.27 -3.46 -27.31
C LEU A 648 7.58 -3.69 -28.08
N ALA A 649 8.13 -4.90 -28.00
CA ALA A 649 9.37 -5.25 -28.71
C ALA A 649 9.12 -5.39 -30.23
N LEU A 650 7.99 -5.93 -30.64
CA LEU A 650 7.67 -6.13 -32.06
C LEU A 650 7.21 -4.85 -32.78
N LEU A 651 6.58 -3.94 -32.04
CA LEU A 651 5.95 -2.74 -32.59
C LEU A 651 6.91 -1.87 -33.41
N PRO A 652 8.14 -1.53 -32.97
CA PRO A 652 9.06 -0.72 -33.77
C PRO A 652 9.54 -1.41 -35.04
N PHE A 653 9.65 -2.74 -35.04
CA PHE A 653 9.96 -3.49 -36.28
C PHE A 653 8.81 -3.40 -37.27
N LEU A 654 7.56 -3.54 -36.80
CA LEU A 654 6.39 -3.42 -37.63
C LEU A 654 6.30 -2.03 -38.26
N ILE A 655 6.49 -0.96 -37.48
CA ILE A 655 6.48 0.42 -37.98
C ILE A 655 7.63 0.65 -38.96
N GLY A 656 8.86 0.22 -38.62
CA GLY A 656 10.02 0.36 -39.51
C GLY A 656 9.80 -0.37 -40.84
N ILE A 657 9.29 -1.61 -40.83
CA ILE A 657 8.99 -2.37 -42.03
C ILE A 657 7.83 -1.72 -42.84
N LEU A 658 6.85 -1.15 -42.12
CA LEU A 658 5.73 -0.47 -42.82
C LEU A 658 6.26 0.70 -43.66
N THR A 659 7.31 1.42 -43.27
CA THR A 659 7.90 2.48 -44.09
C THR A 659 8.46 1.93 -45.42
N LEU A 660 8.90 0.65 -45.46
CA LEU A 660 9.45 0.01 -46.66
C LEU A 660 8.35 -0.41 -47.66
N THR A 661 7.10 -0.38 -47.27
CA THR A 661 5.96 -0.69 -48.19
C THR A 661 5.55 0.50 -49.05
N VAL A 662 6.10 1.70 -48.77
CA VAL A 662 5.85 2.87 -49.60
C VAL A 662 6.38 2.64 -51.01
N ARG A 663 5.55 2.86 -52.00
CA ARG A 663 5.93 2.62 -53.39
C ARG A 663 6.97 3.63 -53.85
N GLY A 664 7.93 3.20 -54.68
CA GLY A 664 8.97 3.99 -55.29
C GLY A 664 10.35 3.34 -55.16
N LYS A 665 11.38 3.95 -55.75
CA LYS A 665 12.74 3.47 -55.72
C LYS A 665 13.74 4.50 -55.18
N THR A 666 13.30 5.73 -54.93
CA THR A 666 14.16 6.85 -54.57
C THR A 666 14.40 6.96 -53.04
N GLY A 667 13.53 6.34 -52.22
CA GLY A 667 13.66 6.40 -50.76
C GLY A 667 13.69 7.82 -50.24
N TYR A 668 14.76 8.18 -49.50
CA TYR A 668 15.04 9.54 -49.03
C TYR A 668 15.86 10.37 -50.07
N GLY A 669 15.98 9.91 -51.29
CA GLY A 669 16.62 10.63 -52.39
C GLY A 669 15.64 11.55 -53.13
N MET A 670 16.17 12.24 -54.16
CA MET A 670 15.39 13.16 -55.01
C MET A 670 14.30 12.38 -55.77
N GLY A 671 13.05 12.85 -55.63
CA GLY A 671 11.91 12.25 -56.31
C GLY A 671 12.06 12.29 -57.85
N ASP A 672 11.67 11.22 -58.54
CA ASP A 672 11.57 11.22 -59.99
C ASP A 672 10.17 11.70 -60.39
N PRO A 673 10.05 12.83 -61.12
CA PRO A 673 8.78 13.38 -61.54
C PRO A 673 7.95 12.46 -62.41
N LEU A 674 8.65 11.53 -63.12
CA LEU A 674 8.01 10.57 -63.99
C LEU A 674 7.65 9.23 -63.30
N SER A 675 8.00 9.09 -62.06
CA SER A 675 7.65 7.91 -61.26
C SER A 675 6.19 7.96 -60.79
N ASN A 676 5.65 6.77 -60.42
CA ASN A 676 4.32 6.66 -59.86
C ASN A 676 4.21 7.17 -58.39
N SER A 677 5.30 7.65 -57.81
CA SER A 677 5.36 8.12 -56.43
C SER A 677 6.41 9.26 -56.28
N PRO A 678 6.12 10.44 -56.87
CA PRO A 678 7.02 11.59 -56.81
C PRO A 678 7.22 12.13 -55.36
N ASN A 679 6.27 11.87 -54.45
CA ASN A 679 6.31 12.32 -53.04
C ASN A 679 6.72 11.19 -52.08
N GLN A 680 7.53 10.23 -52.52
CA GLN A 680 7.94 9.08 -51.72
C GLN A 680 8.61 9.47 -50.41
N PRO A 681 9.57 10.42 -50.31
CA PRO A 681 10.18 10.84 -49.06
C PRO A 681 9.19 11.33 -48.02
N ASP A 682 8.21 12.08 -48.48
CA ASP A 682 7.13 12.63 -47.65
C ASP A 682 6.25 11.54 -47.03
N GLN A 683 5.86 10.56 -47.88
CA GLN A 683 5.06 9.41 -47.44
C GLN A 683 5.81 8.55 -46.42
N ILE A 684 7.12 8.37 -46.56
CA ILE A 684 7.97 7.66 -45.62
C ILE A 684 7.98 8.40 -44.28
N LEU A 685 8.16 9.75 -44.30
CA LEU A 685 8.16 10.53 -43.07
C LEU A 685 6.81 10.54 -42.36
N VAL A 686 5.71 10.63 -43.12
CA VAL A 686 4.36 10.52 -42.52
C VAL A 686 4.18 9.18 -41.81
N MET A 687 4.58 8.07 -42.45
CA MET A 687 4.48 6.73 -41.86
C MET A 687 5.35 6.61 -40.62
N LEU A 688 6.56 7.15 -40.65
CA LEU A 688 7.49 7.10 -39.53
C LEU A 688 7.01 7.97 -38.35
N THR A 689 6.52 9.20 -38.63
CA THR A 689 6.03 10.13 -37.60
C THR A 689 4.75 9.63 -36.95
N VAL A 690 3.76 9.20 -37.76
CA VAL A 690 2.52 8.63 -37.24
C VAL A 690 2.78 7.33 -36.48
N GLY A 691 3.73 6.53 -36.98
CA GLY A 691 4.23 5.35 -36.30
C GLY A 691 4.84 5.68 -34.92
N ALA A 692 5.64 6.74 -34.84
CA ALA A 692 6.20 7.22 -33.56
C ALA A 692 5.10 7.66 -32.59
N VAL A 693 4.08 8.37 -33.08
CA VAL A 693 2.92 8.75 -32.27
C VAL A 693 2.19 7.54 -31.75
N PHE A 694 1.98 6.53 -32.59
CA PHE A 694 1.31 5.30 -32.19
C PHE A 694 2.13 4.55 -31.14
N MET A 695 3.44 4.38 -31.35
CA MET A 695 4.36 3.72 -30.41
C MET A 695 4.32 4.42 -29.06
N GLY A 696 4.50 5.75 -29.00
CA GLY A 696 4.52 6.52 -27.77
C GLY A 696 3.18 6.47 -27.01
N THR A 697 2.07 6.70 -27.71
CA THR A 697 0.73 6.69 -27.08
C THR A 697 0.35 5.31 -26.57
N ALA A 698 0.59 4.26 -27.37
CA ALA A 698 0.26 2.87 -27.01
C ALA A 698 1.05 2.39 -25.77
N LEU A 699 2.28 2.91 -25.60
CA LEU A 699 3.15 2.59 -24.47
C LEU A 699 2.58 3.03 -23.11
N THR A 700 1.79 4.10 -23.07
CA THR A 700 1.48 4.76 -21.79
C THR A 700 0.00 4.91 -21.47
N ILE A 701 -0.86 4.82 -22.47
CA ILE A 701 -2.28 5.21 -22.33
C ILE A 701 -3.05 4.39 -21.28
N ARG A 702 -2.65 3.15 -21.00
CA ARG A 702 -3.27 2.26 -20.00
C ARG A 702 -2.64 2.35 -18.62
N ASP A 703 -1.47 2.98 -18.49
CA ASP A 703 -0.62 2.85 -17.32
C ASP A 703 -1.21 3.51 -16.07
N LEU A 704 -1.44 4.83 -16.10
CA LEU A 704 -1.87 5.57 -14.92
C LEU A 704 -3.28 5.20 -14.45
N VAL A 705 -4.21 4.97 -15.36
CA VAL A 705 -5.58 4.57 -15.00
C VAL A 705 -5.62 3.18 -14.40
N GLY A 706 -4.78 2.26 -14.91
CA GLY A 706 -4.66 0.90 -14.40
C GLY A 706 -4.06 0.83 -12.99
N GLU A 707 -3.10 1.69 -12.70
CA GLU A 707 -2.44 1.74 -11.39
C GLU A 707 -3.08 2.72 -10.40
N ARG A 708 -4.12 3.47 -10.78
CA ARG A 708 -4.74 4.48 -9.92
C ARG A 708 -5.10 4.01 -8.52
N PRO A 709 -5.69 2.82 -8.30
CA PRO A 709 -5.98 2.33 -6.94
C PRO A 709 -4.70 2.10 -6.13
N ILE A 710 -3.65 1.54 -6.75
CA ILE A 710 -2.35 1.27 -6.10
C ILE A 710 -1.67 2.59 -5.74
N PHE A 711 -1.64 3.54 -6.69
CA PHE A 711 -1.08 4.87 -6.45
C PHE A 711 -1.77 5.59 -5.28
N LYS A 712 -3.12 5.60 -5.21
CA LYS A 712 -3.85 6.21 -4.10
C LYS A 712 -3.51 5.57 -2.76
N ARG A 713 -3.38 4.24 -2.73
CA ARG A 713 -2.95 3.51 -1.53
C ARG A 713 -1.54 3.88 -1.09
N GLU A 714 -0.58 3.96 -2.03
CA GLU A 714 0.81 4.35 -1.75
C GLU A 714 0.95 5.83 -1.40
N GLN A 715 0.15 6.70 -2.00
CA GLN A 715 0.08 8.13 -1.67
C GLN A 715 -0.37 8.34 -0.22
N ALA A 716 -1.37 7.59 0.23
CA ALA A 716 -1.83 7.65 1.62
C ALA A 716 -0.72 7.34 2.64
N VAL A 717 0.21 6.46 2.29
CA VAL A 717 1.37 6.13 3.15
C VAL A 717 2.62 6.95 2.86
N GLY A 718 2.54 7.99 1.98
CA GLY A 718 3.58 9.00 1.80
C GLY A 718 4.37 8.93 0.49
N LEU A 719 3.88 8.24 -0.54
CA LEU A 719 4.48 8.32 -1.87
C LEU A 719 4.28 9.72 -2.46
N SER A 720 5.38 10.36 -2.87
CA SER A 720 5.36 11.65 -3.57
C SER A 720 4.79 11.49 -4.99
N THR A 721 3.79 12.29 -5.34
CA THR A 721 3.21 12.34 -6.70
C THR A 721 4.27 12.71 -7.74
N VAL A 722 5.17 13.63 -7.39
CA VAL A 722 6.26 14.07 -8.28
C VAL A 722 7.25 12.93 -8.54
N ALA A 723 7.66 12.20 -7.48
CA ALA A 723 8.56 11.05 -7.63
C ALA A 723 7.93 9.94 -8.49
N TYR A 724 6.64 9.67 -8.28
CA TYR A 724 5.90 8.67 -9.04
C TYR A 724 5.82 9.04 -10.52
N LEU A 725 5.38 10.27 -10.84
CA LEU A 725 5.23 10.72 -12.22
C LEU A 725 6.58 10.82 -12.94
N ALA A 726 7.60 11.41 -12.28
CA ALA A 726 8.94 11.53 -12.85
C ALA A 726 9.59 10.17 -13.16
N ALA A 727 9.38 9.16 -12.28
CA ALA A 727 9.84 7.81 -12.53
C ALA A 727 9.18 7.18 -13.77
N LYS A 728 7.88 7.35 -13.92
CA LYS A 728 7.12 6.89 -15.08
C LYS A 728 7.57 7.55 -16.36
N ILE A 729 7.70 8.89 -16.36
CA ILE A 729 8.21 9.66 -17.50
C ILE A 729 9.58 9.16 -17.91
N ALA A 730 10.52 9.03 -16.97
CA ALA A 730 11.88 8.58 -17.27
C ALA A 730 11.91 7.18 -17.91
N VAL A 731 11.18 6.21 -17.33
CA VAL A 731 11.16 4.84 -17.84
C VAL A 731 10.52 4.77 -19.22
N PHE A 732 9.33 5.37 -19.41
CA PHE A 732 8.64 5.31 -20.69
C PHE A 732 9.32 6.12 -21.78
N SER A 733 9.95 7.25 -21.46
CA SER A 733 10.80 7.99 -22.41
C SER A 733 11.98 7.15 -22.90
N THR A 734 12.60 6.38 -22.00
CA THR A 734 13.67 5.45 -22.39
C THR A 734 13.17 4.38 -23.37
N PHE A 735 12.03 3.76 -23.10
CA PHE A 735 11.43 2.79 -24.02
C PHE A 735 11.08 3.45 -25.36
N ALA A 736 10.48 4.64 -25.34
CA ALA A 736 10.09 5.39 -26.54
C ALA A 736 11.32 5.71 -27.43
N ILE A 737 12.44 6.16 -26.82
CA ILE A 737 13.69 6.44 -27.54
C ILE A 737 14.24 5.16 -28.20
N VAL A 738 14.24 4.05 -27.47
CA VAL A 738 14.71 2.76 -28.02
C VAL A 738 13.85 2.31 -29.20
N GLN A 739 12.52 2.39 -29.06
CA GLN A 739 11.59 2.03 -30.14
C GLN A 739 11.77 2.92 -31.35
N ALA A 740 11.90 4.24 -31.17
CA ALA A 740 12.16 5.19 -32.23
C ALA A 740 13.47 4.88 -32.96
N GLY A 741 14.52 4.53 -32.22
CA GLY A 741 15.82 4.11 -32.79
C GLY A 741 15.72 2.90 -33.70
N VAL A 742 15.01 1.87 -33.27
CA VAL A 742 14.79 0.65 -34.08
C VAL A 742 13.99 0.96 -35.35
N ALA A 743 12.88 1.70 -35.23
CA ALA A 743 12.02 2.03 -36.37
C ALA A 743 12.77 2.90 -37.40
N THR A 744 13.51 3.94 -36.94
CA THR A 744 14.30 4.81 -37.81
C THR A 744 15.44 4.04 -38.47
N ALA A 745 16.17 3.18 -37.72
CA ALA A 745 17.28 2.37 -38.27
C ALA A 745 16.78 1.43 -39.38
N ILE A 746 15.61 0.82 -39.24
CA ILE A 746 15.03 -0.02 -40.29
C ILE A 746 14.63 0.83 -41.49
N SER A 747 13.99 1.98 -41.29
CA SER A 747 13.61 2.87 -42.39
C SER A 747 14.80 3.39 -43.16
N VAL A 748 15.83 3.89 -42.48
CA VAL A 748 17.09 4.39 -43.12
C VAL A 748 17.91 3.25 -43.71
N GLY A 749 17.95 2.07 -43.05
CA GLY A 749 18.66 0.90 -43.58
C GLY A 749 18.05 0.32 -44.86
N GLY A 750 16.71 0.41 -45.00
CA GLY A 750 16.01 -0.08 -46.18
C GLY A 750 15.97 0.90 -47.37
N TRP A 751 15.81 2.19 -47.07
CA TRP A 751 15.69 3.22 -48.13
C TRP A 751 17.02 3.96 -48.43
N GLY A 752 18.08 3.71 -47.64
CA GLY A 752 19.34 4.44 -47.69
C GLY A 752 19.34 5.70 -46.83
N GLN A 753 20.51 6.28 -46.66
CA GLN A 753 20.65 7.54 -45.91
C GLN A 753 20.07 8.72 -46.68
N PRO A 754 19.45 9.70 -46.02
CA PRO A 754 19.07 10.96 -46.68
C PRO A 754 20.30 11.66 -47.29
N ILE A 755 20.17 12.15 -48.50
CA ILE A 755 21.30 12.67 -49.31
C ILE A 755 21.68 14.08 -48.85
N SER A 756 20.73 14.87 -48.35
CA SER A 756 20.97 16.26 -47.95
C SER A 756 20.17 16.60 -46.71
N GLY A 757 20.56 17.63 -45.99
CA GLY A 757 19.93 18.08 -44.76
C GLY A 757 20.92 18.17 -43.61
N ALA A 758 20.51 17.85 -42.39
CA ALA A 758 21.20 18.05 -41.13
C ALA A 758 21.43 19.53 -40.77
N LEU A 759 20.43 20.07 -40.05
CA LEU A 759 20.46 21.50 -39.66
C LEU A 759 21.26 21.75 -38.39
N VAL A 760 21.27 20.82 -37.45
CA VAL A 760 21.80 21.02 -36.09
C VAL A 760 22.91 20.06 -35.74
N LEU A 761 22.73 18.76 -35.96
CA LEU A 761 23.65 17.72 -35.46
C LEU A 761 24.70 17.31 -36.49
N GLY A 762 24.67 17.83 -37.72
CA GLY A 762 25.63 17.54 -38.78
C GLY A 762 25.54 16.12 -39.37
N ASN A 763 24.71 15.27 -38.84
CA ASN A 763 24.39 13.92 -39.35
C ASN A 763 22.89 13.73 -39.49
N VAL A 764 22.41 13.65 -40.74
CA VAL A 764 21.00 13.62 -41.09
C VAL A 764 20.28 12.42 -40.45
N SER A 765 20.91 11.24 -40.48
CA SER A 765 20.28 10.03 -39.89
C SER A 765 20.15 10.12 -38.38
N LEU A 766 21.14 10.73 -37.70
CA LEU A 766 21.08 10.96 -36.24
C LEU A 766 20.02 12.00 -35.90
N GLU A 767 19.95 13.08 -36.67
CA GLU A 767 18.96 14.17 -36.47
C GLU A 767 17.54 13.64 -36.69
N LEU A 768 17.30 12.89 -37.77
CA LEU A 768 16.05 12.21 -38.03
C LEU A 768 15.64 11.27 -36.88
N PHE A 769 16.60 10.52 -36.34
CA PHE A 769 16.38 9.69 -35.16
C PHE A 769 15.92 10.53 -33.95
N VAL A 770 16.59 11.66 -33.71
CA VAL A 770 16.23 12.56 -32.59
C VAL A 770 14.80 13.12 -32.76
N ASP A 771 14.42 13.55 -33.96
CA ASP A 771 13.10 14.05 -34.26
C ASP A 771 12.00 13.01 -34.02
N VAL A 772 12.23 11.79 -34.49
CA VAL A 772 11.32 10.65 -34.28
C VAL A 772 11.26 10.27 -32.80
N ALA A 773 12.39 10.27 -32.09
CA ALA A 773 12.47 9.95 -30.67
C ALA A 773 11.73 11.00 -29.83
N LEU A 774 11.93 12.29 -30.10
CA LEU A 774 11.22 13.36 -29.40
C LEU A 774 9.71 13.32 -29.66
N THR A 775 9.31 13.00 -30.90
CA THR A 775 7.90 12.79 -31.26
C THR A 775 7.29 11.62 -30.50
N CYS A 776 8.02 10.51 -30.40
CA CYS A 776 7.59 9.33 -29.66
C CYS A 776 7.47 9.63 -28.14
N VAL A 777 8.44 10.35 -27.56
CA VAL A 777 8.41 10.78 -26.15
C VAL A 777 7.24 11.75 -25.89
N ALA A 778 7.04 12.75 -26.73
CA ALA A 778 5.94 13.70 -26.61
C ALA A 778 4.57 12.97 -26.67
N SER A 779 4.46 12.00 -27.55
CA SER A 779 3.25 11.16 -27.69
C SER A 779 3.06 10.22 -26.51
N ALA A 780 4.13 9.73 -25.89
CA ALA A 780 4.07 8.98 -24.64
C ALA A 780 3.57 9.86 -23.48
N LEU A 781 4.00 11.11 -23.40
CA LEU A 781 3.51 12.08 -22.42
C LEU A 781 2.02 12.38 -22.66
N LEU A 782 1.62 12.54 -23.90
CA LEU A 782 0.20 12.71 -24.27
C LEU A 782 -0.62 11.50 -23.83
N GLY A 783 -0.15 10.28 -24.10
CA GLY A 783 -0.79 9.03 -23.66
C GLY A 783 -0.94 8.96 -22.14
N MET A 784 0.09 9.37 -21.39
CA MET A 784 0.00 9.46 -19.91
C MET A 784 -1.03 10.51 -19.46
N ALA A 785 -1.09 11.67 -20.11
CA ALA A 785 -2.07 12.69 -19.79
C ALA A 785 -3.52 12.19 -20.03
N LEU A 786 -3.76 11.52 -21.16
CA LEU A 786 -5.05 10.90 -21.45
C LEU A 786 -5.39 9.80 -20.42
N SER A 787 -4.41 8.98 -20.02
CA SER A 787 -4.55 7.98 -18.97
C SER A 787 -4.92 8.60 -17.62
N ALA A 788 -4.37 9.77 -17.30
CA ALA A 788 -4.68 10.49 -16.07
C ALA A 788 -6.12 11.03 -16.06
N ILE A 789 -6.62 11.49 -17.22
CA ILE A 789 -7.97 12.04 -17.40
C ILE A 789 -9.02 10.93 -17.39
N ALA A 790 -8.72 9.76 -17.97
CA ALA A 790 -9.65 8.63 -18.04
C ALA A 790 -10.15 8.21 -16.66
N LYS A 791 -11.47 8.07 -16.49
CA LYS A 791 -12.10 7.64 -15.22
C LYS A 791 -12.06 6.11 -15.05
N SER A 792 -12.17 5.36 -16.14
CA SER A 792 -12.14 3.90 -16.17
C SER A 792 -11.29 3.38 -17.32
N GLN A 793 -10.93 2.09 -17.29
CA GLN A 793 -10.18 1.45 -18.36
C GLN A 793 -10.97 1.38 -19.68
N ASP A 794 -12.29 1.37 -19.61
CA ASP A 794 -13.16 1.31 -20.80
C ASP A 794 -13.08 2.58 -21.66
N GLN A 795 -12.75 3.72 -21.05
CA GLN A 795 -12.60 4.99 -21.76
C GLN A 795 -11.29 5.09 -22.56
N ILE A 796 -10.34 4.18 -22.34
CA ILE A 796 -9.02 4.22 -22.96
C ILE A 796 -9.10 4.03 -24.48
N MET A 797 -9.87 3.05 -24.94
CA MET A 797 -9.95 2.76 -26.38
C MET A 797 -10.53 3.92 -27.19
N PRO A 798 -11.63 4.56 -26.80
CA PRO A 798 -12.09 5.79 -27.45
C PRO A 798 -11.04 6.90 -27.45
N PHE A 799 -10.38 7.15 -26.32
CA PHE A 799 -9.34 8.18 -26.24
C PHE A 799 -8.14 7.89 -27.14
N LEU A 800 -7.71 6.63 -27.20
CA LEU A 800 -6.63 6.20 -28.09
C LEU A 800 -6.98 6.46 -29.56
N VAL A 801 -8.17 6.05 -29.99
CA VAL A 801 -8.63 6.23 -31.37
C VAL A 801 -8.71 7.72 -31.72
N ILE A 802 -9.31 8.54 -30.85
CA ILE A 802 -9.41 9.98 -31.07
C ILE A 802 -8.02 10.61 -31.14
N ALA A 803 -7.11 10.24 -30.21
CA ALA A 803 -5.75 10.77 -30.20
C ALA A 803 -4.99 10.43 -31.47
N ILE A 804 -5.03 9.18 -31.93
CA ILE A 804 -4.31 8.75 -33.13
C ILE A 804 -4.92 9.38 -34.39
N MET A 805 -6.26 9.42 -34.53
CA MET A 805 -6.91 10.01 -35.69
C MET A 805 -6.67 11.51 -35.77
N SER A 806 -6.71 12.22 -34.64
CA SER A 806 -6.36 13.64 -34.62
C SER A 806 -4.92 13.89 -35.02
N GLN A 807 -3.97 13.07 -34.55
CA GLN A 807 -2.56 13.17 -34.91
C GLN A 807 -2.34 12.91 -36.41
N LEU A 808 -3.04 11.90 -36.99
CA LEU A 808 -2.96 11.58 -38.39
C LEU A 808 -3.46 12.73 -39.27
N VAL A 809 -4.61 13.34 -38.90
CA VAL A 809 -5.22 14.44 -39.65
C VAL A 809 -4.38 15.72 -39.56
N PHE A 810 -3.85 16.01 -38.36
CA PHE A 810 -3.16 17.27 -38.10
C PHE A 810 -1.63 17.21 -38.26
N CYS A 811 -1.05 16.09 -38.70
CA CYS A 811 0.39 15.98 -38.89
C CYS A 811 0.94 16.94 -39.95
N GLY A 812 0.11 17.35 -40.90
CA GLY A 812 0.50 18.28 -41.99
C GLY A 812 1.07 17.60 -43.24
N GLY A 813 1.52 16.34 -43.13
CA GLY A 813 2.07 15.58 -44.26
C GLY A 813 1.01 14.83 -45.09
N LEU A 814 -0.14 14.53 -44.49
CA LEU A 814 -1.25 13.87 -45.19
C LEU A 814 -2.29 14.88 -45.72
N ILE A 815 -2.61 15.88 -44.89
CA ILE A 815 -3.58 16.93 -45.20
C ILE A 815 -2.92 18.27 -44.93
N TRP A 816 -2.92 19.18 -45.86
CA TRP A 816 -2.39 20.54 -45.67
C TRP A 816 -3.28 21.31 -44.70
N VAL A 817 -2.76 21.62 -43.55
CA VAL A 817 -3.45 22.32 -42.45
C VAL A 817 -3.07 23.79 -42.40
N THR A 818 -1.89 24.16 -42.91
CA THR A 818 -1.33 25.51 -42.84
C THR A 818 -2.19 26.50 -43.61
N GLY A 819 -2.42 27.68 -43.04
CA GLY A 819 -3.23 28.76 -43.63
C GLY A 819 -4.73 28.53 -43.62
N ARG A 820 -5.20 27.40 -43.08
CA ARG A 820 -6.65 27.11 -42.91
C ARG A 820 -7.06 27.55 -41.52
N ALA A 821 -7.95 28.58 -41.46
CA ALA A 821 -8.47 29.05 -40.18
C ALA A 821 -9.01 27.91 -39.33
N VAL A 822 -8.73 27.89 -38.02
CA VAL A 822 -9.09 26.86 -37.02
C VAL A 822 -8.26 25.60 -37.15
N LEU A 823 -8.06 24.98 -38.29
CA LEU A 823 -7.32 23.74 -38.45
C LEU A 823 -5.83 23.92 -38.14
N ASP A 824 -5.25 25.02 -38.55
CA ASP A 824 -3.86 25.37 -38.28
C ASP A 824 -3.63 25.49 -36.77
N GLN A 825 -4.46 26.27 -36.07
CA GLN A 825 -4.34 26.45 -34.62
C GLN A 825 -4.55 25.12 -33.84
N LEU A 826 -5.53 24.32 -34.27
CA LEU A 826 -5.77 23.00 -33.66
C LEU A 826 -4.57 22.06 -33.83
N SER A 827 -3.87 22.16 -34.98
CA SER A 827 -2.72 21.32 -35.26
C SER A 827 -1.52 21.60 -34.33
N TRP A 828 -1.41 22.84 -33.79
CA TRP A 828 -0.30 23.21 -32.89
C TRP A 828 -0.27 22.41 -31.58
N VAL A 829 -1.40 21.85 -31.15
CA VAL A 829 -1.49 21.02 -29.94
C VAL A 829 -1.04 19.58 -30.21
N THR A 830 -0.84 19.19 -31.47
CA THR A 830 -0.54 17.80 -31.81
C THR A 830 0.96 17.56 -31.95
N PRO A 831 1.57 16.63 -31.20
CA PRO A 831 2.97 16.24 -31.36
C PRO A 831 3.37 15.83 -32.78
N ALA A 832 2.46 15.18 -33.51
CA ALA A 832 2.69 14.73 -34.88
C ALA A 832 3.03 15.89 -35.84
N ARG A 833 2.40 17.06 -35.69
CA ARG A 833 2.70 18.21 -36.50
C ARG A 833 4.14 18.66 -36.38
N TRP A 834 4.59 18.83 -35.12
CA TRP A 834 5.94 19.29 -34.83
C TRP A 834 6.99 18.23 -35.18
N GLY A 835 6.68 16.96 -34.90
CA GLY A 835 7.57 15.87 -35.25
C GLY A 835 7.74 15.69 -36.78
N TYR A 836 6.64 15.79 -37.52
CA TYR A 836 6.68 15.76 -38.98
C TYR A 836 7.43 16.98 -39.53
N ALA A 837 7.17 18.18 -39.02
CA ALA A 837 7.85 19.39 -39.41
C ALA A 837 9.37 19.33 -39.21
N ALA A 838 9.79 18.88 -38.00
CA ALA A 838 11.21 18.69 -37.71
C ALA A 838 11.86 17.69 -38.67
N ALA A 839 11.29 16.50 -38.80
CA ALA A 839 11.81 15.45 -39.68
C ALA A 839 11.85 15.87 -41.17
N ALA A 840 10.83 16.60 -41.63
CA ALA A 840 10.77 17.14 -42.99
C ALA A 840 11.85 18.21 -43.23
N SER A 841 12.11 19.05 -42.21
CA SER A 841 13.22 20.02 -42.23
C SER A 841 14.58 19.34 -42.25
N THR A 842 14.75 18.30 -41.41
CA THR A 842 15.98 17.54 -41.29
C THR A 842 16.39 16.88 -42.61
N ILE A 843 15.47 16.35 -43.42
CA ILE A 843 15.79 15.72 -44.72
C ILE A 843 15.64 16.69 -45.91
N ASP A 844 15.22 17.95 -45.67
CA ASP A 844 14.98 18.97 -46.72
C ASP A 844 13.95 18.48 -47.77
N THR A 845 12.73 18.14 -47.30
CA THR A 845 11.68 17.64 -48.20
C THR A 845 11.31 18.61 -49.33
N HIS A 846 11.49 19.93 -49.11
CA HIS A 846 11.27 20.94 -50.12
C HIS A 846 12.15 20.74 -51.37
N ARG A 847 13.40 20.30 -51.11
CA ARG A 847 14.34 20.03 -52.20
C ARG A 847 14.13 18.64 -52.81
N LEU A 848 13.65 17.68 -52.03
CA LEU A 848 13.49 16.30 -52.48
C LEU A 848 12.17 16.05 -53.26
N VAL A 849 11.12 16.83 -52.95
CA VAL A 849 9.84 16.74 -53.63
C VAL A 849 9.89 17.61 -54.88
N VAL A 850 9.99 16.97 -56.04
CA VAL A 850 10.01 17.65 -57.34
C VAL A 850 8.59 18.04 -57.73
N GLY A 851 8.36 19.32 -57.93
CA GLY A 851 7.12 19.83 -58.42
C GLY A 851 6.86 19.39 -59.88
N PRO A 852 5.63 19.54 -60.41
CA PRO A 852 5.33 19.32 -61.80
C PRO A 852 6.24 20.15 -62.71
N THR A 853 6.76 19.52 -63.76
CA THR A 853 7.71 20.14 -64.70
C THR A 853 7.09 21.20 -65.58
N ASP A 854 5.74 21.40 -65.52
CA ASP A 854 5.08 22.45 -66.26
C ASP A 854 5.06 23.79 -65.46
N PRO A 855 5.74 24.84 -65.90
CA PRO A 855 5.74 26.15 -65.26
C PRO A 855 4.36 26.81 -65.15
N LYS A 856 3.35 26.27 -65.86
CA LYS A 856 2.00 26.81 -65.85
C LYS A 856 1.10 26.15 -64.76
N ASP A 857 1.56 25.03 -64.19
CA ASP A 857 0.79 24.35 -63.16
C ASP A 857 1.13 24.94 -61.77
N GLN A 858 0.53 26.11 -61.52
CA GLN A 858 0.69 26.85 -60.28
C GLN A 858 0.04 26.22 -59.03
N HIS A 859 -0.43 24.98 -59.14
CA HIS A 859 -1.10 24.28 -58.08
C HIS A 859 -0.14 23.50 -57.17
N PHE A 860 1.15 23.42 -57.50
CA PHE A 860 2.15 22.91 -56.56
C PHE A 860 2.52 24.02 -55.61
N ASP A 861 1.90 24.05 -54.45
CA ASP A 861 2.13 25.08 -53.43
C ASP A 861 3.48 24.82 -52.72
N HIS A 862 4.55 25.43 -53.25
CA HIS A 862 5.83 25.47 -52.61
C HIS A 862 5.80 26.06 -51.19
N LYS A 863 4.71 26.82 -50.88
CA LYS A 863 4.48 27.35 -49.55
C LYS A 863 4.03 26.31 -48.52
N ALA A 864 3.53 25.14 -48.97
CA ALA A 864 3.11 24.10 -48.04
C ALA A 864 4.27 23.48 -47.25
N SER A 865 5.45 23.40 -47.83
CA SER A 865 6.68 23.05 -47.12
C SER A 865 7.37 24.26 -46.49
N ALA A 866 7.09 25.46 -46.94
CA ALA A 866 7.66 26.70 -46.44
C ALA A 866 7.14 27.11 -45.05
N TRP A 867 6.04 26.52 -44.55
CA TRP A 867 5.62 26.79 -43.17
C TRP A 867 6.65 26.36 -42.13
N LEU A 868 7.57 25.44 -42.49
CA LEU A 868 8.70 25.07 -41.66
C LEU A 868 9.62 26.25 -41.38
N PHE A 869 9.79 27.15 -42.30
CA PHE A 869 10.59 28.37 -42.21
C PHE A 869 9.84 29.54 -41.59
N ASP A 870 8.51 29.59 -41.75
CA ASP A 870 7.66 30.67 -41.20
C ASP A 870 7.43 30.52 -39.69
N VAL A 871 7.72 29.39 -39.08
CA VAL A 871 7.59 29.17 -37.63
C VAL A 871 8.84 29.62 -36.87
N GLY A 872 9.80 30.32 -37.55
CA GLY A 872 10.91 30.99 -36.85
C GLY A 872 11.96 30.06 -36.25
N MET A 873 12.24 28.89 -36.87
CA MET A 873 13.44 28.12 -36.61
C MET A 873 14.61 28.53 -37.47
#